data_99284fc99632acd69c8ff78a1b6e4016
#
_entry.id   99284fc99632acd69c8ff78a1b6e4016
#
_cell.length_a   1.000
_cell.length_b   1.000
_cell.length_c   1.000
_cell.angle_alpha   90.00
_cell.angle_beta   90.00
_cell.angle_gamma   90.00
#
_symmetry.space_group_name_H-M   'P 1'
#
loop_
_entity.id
_entity.type
_entity.pdbx_description
1 polymer ?
#
loop_
_entity_poly.entity_id
_entity_poly.type
_entity_poly.pdbx_seq_one_letter_code
_entity_poly.pdbx_strand_id
1 'polypeptide(L)'
;MGSQTKTIVWFRRDLRIEDNRALATAAKDGRVLPVFVWCPSEEGQFFPGRVSRWWLKQSLEHLDQSLRSLGAPFVFIRAESTLAALLQCIGTVGATRLVYNHLYDPVSLVRDHKIKSQLETLGISVQSFNGDLLYEPWEIYDESGLAFTTFDAYWSKCMSLPIEPTLLLPPWKLVPLEGTGSVVSCPIEELGLENEIEKSSNALLSRCWSPGWSNADKVLSEFISGHLLDYSENRMKVEGTTTSLLSPYLHYGELSIRKIYQNVRIKQIQWAKEGNCRAEESVNFFLRSIGLREYSRYLCFNFPFTYERSLLGNLKHYPWRADEGQFKSWRQGRTGYPLVDAGMRELWATGWIHNRSRVIVASFFVKFLLLPWTWGLKYFWDTLLDADLESDILGWQYVSGSLPDGHELKRIDSPEVQGQKYDPDGEYVRNWIPELARVPTEWIHHPWDAPRTLLKASGVELGLNYPQPIIEFDTARDQLDDAVDMMWQLDRASRVAKLSGLEEVVADNLISLNTLDIPKVIVKEEVFCSSSSLDQKVPSLHNMKDSSIKKKPKDVSGKRSDLVGSCSPMNILEKSKIDVDLLSTAKSSSARKRSISESQCAVPICFSSGCTDPCQEYDSVDQNYSNTSHSDHPCQETYQIGEKKEEEDFDAQSSLEGSRPCKKTA
;
A
#
# COMPACT_ATOMS: atom_id res chain seq x y z
N MET A 1 1.57 48.95 -3.04
CA MET A 1 2.16 47.67 -3.41
C MET A 1 1.86 46.70 -2.27
N GLY A 2 0.98 45.74 -2.46
CA GLY A 2 0.70 44.73 -1.43
C GLY A 2 2.01 43.99 -1.10
N SER A 3 2.28 43.76 0.17
CA SER A 3 3.42 42.98 0.62
C SER A 3 3.29 41.57 -0.03
N GLN A 4 4.27 41.19 -0.85
CA GLN A 4 4.35 39.85 -1.40
C GLN A 4 4.45 38.85 -0.24
N THR A 5 3.59 37.82 -0.25
CA THR A 5 3.64 36.76 0.76
C THR A 5 4.94 35.99 0.64
N LYS A 6 5.55 35.69 1.81
CA LYS A 6 6.76 34.87 1.93
C LYS A 6 6.34 33.47 2.38
N THR A 7 6.38 32.50 1.47
CA THR A 7 5.81 31.17 1.69
C THR A 7 6.88 30.10 1.68
N ILE A 8 6.90 29.23 2.70
CA ILE A 8 7.62 27.96 2.68
C ILE A 8 6.68 26.90 2.13
N VAL A 9 7.14 26.12 1.16
CA VAL A 9 6.48 24.91 0.65
C VAL A 9 7.19 23.69 1.21
N TRP A 10 6.55 23.00 2.13
CA TRP A 10 7.12 21.82 2.76
C TRP A 10 6.71 20.57 2.00
N PHE A 11 7.66 20.03 1.20
CA PHE A 11 7.50 18.78 0.45
C PHE A 11 7.68 17.57 1.34
N ARG A 12 6.93 16.49 1.02
CA ARG A 12 7.02 15.20 1.70
C ARG A 12 6.82 14.03 0.72
N ARG A 13 5.66 13.39 0.68
CA ARG A 13 5.26 12.36 -0.31
C ARG A 13 4.41 12.99 -1.42
N ASP A 14 4.92 14.05 -2.04
CA ASP A 14 4.28 14.84 -3.09
C ASP A 14 5.34 15.40 -4.08
N LEU A 15 6.33 14.54 -4.43
CA LEU A 15 7.55 14.91 -5.13
C LEU A 15 7.35 15.17 -6.63
N ARG A 16 6.47 16.14 -6.92
CA ARG A 16 6.15 16.58 -8.28
C ARG A 16 5.90 18.09 -8.35
N ILE A 17 6.04 18.67 -9.55
CA ILE A 17 5.70 20.08 -9.80
C ILE A 17 4.31 20.24 -10.44
N GLU A 18 3.80 19.21 -11.09
CA GLU A 18 2.49 19.20 -11.73
C GLU A 18 1.41 18.74 -10.75
N ASP A 19 0.24 19.35 -10.80
CA ASP A 19 -0.88 19.10 -9.89
C ASP A 19 -0.47 19.04 -8.39
N ASN A 20 0.48 19.91 -8.02
CA ASN A 20 0.90 20.10 -6.63
C ASN A 20 0.23 21.38 -6.09
N ARG A 21 -0.83 21.20 -5.29
CA ARG A 21 -1.67 22.31 -4.82
C ARG A 21 -0.92 23.26 -3.90
N ALA A 22 -0.06 22.74 -3.03
CA ALA A 22 0.77 23.55 -2.14
C ALA A 22 1.71 24.44 -2.96
N LEU A 23 2.46 23.84 -3.91
CA LEU A 23 3.38 24.57 -4.77
C LEU A 23 2.65 25.60 -5.67
N ALA A 24 1.56 25.20 -6.30
CA ALA A 24 0.78 26.09 -7.18
C ALA A 24 0.22 27.30 -6.42
N THR A 25 -0.31 27.10 -5.22
CA THR A 25 -0.81 28.17 -4.36
C THR A 25 0.31 29.12 -3.95
N ALA A 26 1.46 28.60 -3.50
CA ALA A 26 2.60 29.42 -3.13
C ALA A 26 3.14 30.23 -4.30
N ALA A 27 3.27 29.61 -5.47
CA ALA A 27 3.79 30.27 -6.68
C ALA A 27 2.89 31.44 -7.16
N LYS A 28 1.57 31.31 -6.95
CA LYS A 28 0.59 32.34 -7.32
C LYS A 28 0.67 33.56 -6.39
N ASP A 29 0.93 33.33 -5.11
CA ASP A 29 0.74 34.33 -4.07
C ASP A 29 2.03 35.12 -3.73
N GLY A 30 3.22 34.70 -4.21
CA GLY A 30 4.43 35.45 -3.90
C GLY A 30 5.76 34.72 -4.03
N ARG A 31 6.64 34.96 -3.05
CA ARG A 31 7.99 34.36 -2.98
C ARG A 31 7.96 33.01 -2.28
N VAL A 32 8.72 32.07 -2.80
CA VAL A 32 8.63 30.65 -2.42
C VAL A 32 9.98 30.12 -1.98
N LEU A 33 9.98 29.33 -0.91
CA LEU A 33 11.09 28.48 -0.49
C LEU A 33 10.62 27.03 -0.43
N PRO A 34 10.96 26.18 -1.41
CA PRO A 34 10.75 24.74 -1.31
C PRO A 34 11.70 24.13 -0.29
N VAL A 35 11.16 23.32 0.63
CA VAL A 35 11.93 22.68 1.72
C VAL A 35 11.54 21.21 1.83
N PHE A 36 12.53 20.35 2.01
CA PHE A 36 12.34 18.97 2.44
C PHE A 36 13.07 18.77 3.78
N VAL A 37 12.35 18.27 4.79
CA VAL A 37 12.90 18.00 6.11
C VAL A 37 12.91 16.49 6.33
N TRP A 38 14.10 15.94 6.63
CA TRP A 38 14.30 14.55 6.96
C TRP A 38 14.62 14.38 8.45
N CYS A 39 13.69 13.72 9.16
CA CYS A 39 13.82 13.44 10.59
C CYS A 39 13.72 11.92 10.82
N PRO A 40 14.82 11.16 10.74
CA PRO A 40 14.81 9.70 10.93
C PRO A 40 14.17 9.27 12.26
N SER A 41 14.38 10.03 13.33
CA SER A 41 13.84 9.76 14.67
C SER A 41 12.32 9.88 14.74
N GLU A 42 11.69 10.72 13.90
CA GLU A 42 10.24 10.88 13.85
C GLU A 42 9.52 9.78 13.03
N GLU A 43 10.25 9.00 12.22
CA GLU A 43 9.67 7.89 11.45
C GLU A 43 9.47 6.62 12.31
N GLY A 44 10.16 6.51 13.44
CA GLY A 44 9.99 5.42 14.41
C GLY A 44 10.09 4.03 13.77
N GLN A 45 9.12 3.17 14.06
CA GLN A 45 9.05 1.81 13.50
C GLN A 45 8.74 1.77 11.99
N PHE A 46 8.23 2.85 11.44
CA PHE A 46 7.96 3.02 10.00
C PHE A 46 9.11 3.72 9.27
N PHE A 47 10.30 3.72 9.85
CA PHE A 47 11.50 4.16 9.13
C PHE A 47 11.60 3.40 7.80
N PRO A 48 11.71 4.10 6.64
CA PRO A 48 11.65 3.46 5.34
C PRO A 48 12.80 2.48 5.10
N GLY A 49 12.49 1.37 4.45
CA GLY A 49 13.48 0.37 4.07
C GLY A 49 14.52 0.90 3.08
N ARG A 50 15.59 0.12 2.85
CA ARG A 50 16.70 0.48 1.97
C ARG A 50 16.23 0.90 0.57
N VAL A 51 15.38 0.10 -0.05
CA VAL A 51 14.95 0.31 -1.44
C VAL A 51 14.05 1.55 -1.56
N SER A 52 13.18 1.76 -0.58
CA SER A 52 12.32 2.94 -0.50
C SER A 52 13.14 4.23 -0.29
N ARG A 53 14.16 4.21 0.58
CA ARG A 53 15.08 5.35 0.77
C ARG A 53 15.91 5.67 -0.47
N TRP A 54 16.34 4.63 -1.21
CA TRP A 54 17.01 4.82 -2.51
C TRP A 54 16.09 5.54 -3.50
N TRP A 55 14.83 5.11 -3.63
CA TRP A 55 13.85 5.77 -4.48
C TRP A 55 13.65 7.23 -4.08
N LEU A 56 13.43 7.48 -2.78
CA LEU A 56 13.29 8.84 -2.24
C LEU A 56 14.45 9.74 -2.62
N LYS A 57 15.69 9.26 -2.49
CA LYS A 57 16.89 10.03 -2.86
C LYS A 57 16.86 10.44 -4.34
N GLN A 58 16.60 9.49 -5.23
CA GLN A 58 16.53 9.75 -6.68
C GLN A 58 15.40 10.73 -7.03
N SER A 59 14.24 10.60 -6.38
CA SER A 59 13.10 11.49 -6.57
C SER A 59 13.39 12.91 -6.12
N LEU A 60 14.08 13.07 -5.00
CA LEU A 60 14.51 14.39 -4.49
C LEU A 60 15.52 15.05 -5.43
N GLU A 61 16.49 14.31 -5.95
CA GLU A 61 17.45 14.79 -6.95
C GLU A 61 16.75 15.29 -8.21
N HIS A 62 15.79 14.52 -8.70
CA HIS A 62 15.00 14.86 -9.88
C HIS A 62 14.12 16.10 -9.65
N LEU A 63 13.49 16.20 -8.48
CA LEU A 63 12.66 17.35 -8.13
C LEU A 63 13.51 18.62 -7.92
N ASP A 64 14.70 18.52 -7.31
CA ASP A 64 15.63 19.65 -7.16
C ASP A 64 16.00 20.25 -8.51
N GLN A 65 16.37 19.42 -9.49
CA GLN A 65 16.67 19.88 -10.85
C GLN A 65 15.47 20.63 -11.46
N SER A 66 14.24 20.12 -11.26
CA SER A 66 13.03 20.74 -11.76
C SER A 66 12.75 22.09 -11.08
N LEU A 67 12.86 22.18 -9.75
CA LEU A 67 12.61 23.41 -9.00
C LEU A 67 13.66 24.48 -9.30
N ARG A 68 14.93 24.10 -9.45
CA ARG A 68 16.01 25.00 -9.89
C ARG A 68 15.75 25.55 -11.29
N SER A 69 15.26 24.73 -12.21
CA SER A 69 14.89 25.19 -13.57
C SER A 69 13.75 26.19 -13.56
N LEU A 70 12.85 26.10 -12.57
CA LEU A 70 11.78 27.08 -12.33
C LEU A 70 12.25 28.34 -11.60
N GLY A 71 13.48 28.39 -11.10
CA GLY A 71 14.10 29.53 -10.46
C GLY A 71 14.12 29.52 -8.93
N ALA A 72 13.74 28.44 -8.25
CA ALA A 72 13.82 28.31 -6.80
C ALA A 72 14.72 27.12 -6.40
N PRO A 73 15.72 27.33 -5.53
CA PRO A 73 16.52 26.24 -4.99
C PRO A 73 15.69 25.40 -4.03
N PHE A 74 15.89 24.08 -4.07
CA PHE A 74 15.30 23.15 -3.12
C PHE A 74 16.22 23.02 -1.90
N VAL A 75 15.69 23.23 -0.70
CA VAL A 75 16.46 23.20 0.54
C VAL A 75 16.24 21.88 1.25
N PHE A 76 17.31 21.13 1.50
CA PHE A 76 17.29 19.88 2.25
C PHE A 76 17.77 20.12 3.67
N ILE A 77 17.02 19.62 4.65
CA ILE A 77 17.34 19.76 6.08
C ILE A 77 17.28 18.38 6.72
N ARG A 78 18.39 17.95 7.34
CA ARG A 78 18.39 16.81 8.24
C ARG A 78 18.29 17.32 9.68
N ALA A 79 17.31 16.84 10.43
CA ALA A 79 17.01 17.33 11.78
C ALA A 79 16.53 16.22 12.71
N GLU A 80 16.54 16.49 14.02
CA GLU A 80 15.95 15.63 15.05
C GLU A 80 14.47 15.95 15.30
N SER A 81 14.00 17.13 14.85
CA SER A 81 12.59 17.54 14.92
C SER A 81 12.21 18.38 13.72
N THR A 82 11.17 17.92 13.01
CA THR A 82 10.58 18.62 11.86
C THR A 82 10.09 20.02 12.25
N LEU A 83 9.45 20.14 13.40
CA LEU A 83 8.95 21.42 13.88
C LEU A 83 10.08 22.42 14.16
N ALA A 84 11.16 21.98 14.82
CA ALA A 84 12.31 22.84 15.10
C ALA A 84 13.00 23.33 13.82
N ALA A 85 13.16 22.43 12.83
CA ALA A 85 13.70 22.76 11.52
C ALA A 85 12.85 23.79 10.77
N LEU A 86 11.52 23.60 10.76
CA LEU A 86 10.60 24.55 10.13
C LEU A 86 10.60 25.91 10.83
N LEU A 87 10.62 25.95 12.17
CA LEU A 87 10.71 27.20 12.95
C LEU A 87 12.01 27.96 12.66
N GLN A 88 13.15 27.28 12.62
CA GLN A 88 14.43 27.86 12.25
C GLN A 88 14.39 28.42 10.83
N CYS A 89 13.85 27.68 9.88
CA CYS A 89 13.70 28.10 8.49
C CYS A 89 12.85 29.37 8.39
N ILE A 90 11.67 29.36 9.03
CA ILE A 90 10.73 30.51 9.09
C ILE A 90 11.41 31.73 9.65
N GLY A 91 12.10 31.59 10.78
CA GLY A 91 12.80 32.71 11.44
C GLY A 91 13.94 33.26 10.57
N THR A 92 14.70 32.41 9.87
CA THR A 92 15.83 32.83 9.03
C THR A 92 15.38 33.65 7.82
N VAL A 93 14.33 33.24 7.11
CA VAL A 93 13.88 33.93 5.89
C VAL A 93 12.74 34.94 6.15
N GLY A 94 12.24 34.99 7.37
CA GLY A 94 11.09 35.82 7.74
C GLY A 94 9.83 35.42 6.98
N ALA A 95 9.58 34.07 6.83
CA ALA A 95 8.39 33.57 6.17
C ALA A 95 7.15 33.88 7.03
N THR A 96 6.03 34.17 6.36
CA THR A 96 4.75 34.47 6.99
C THR A 96 3.72 33.36 6.79
N ARG A 97 4.05 32.39 5.93
CA ARG A 97 3.15 31.30 5.56
C ARG A 97 3.90 29.98 5.35
N LEU A 98 3.33 28.89 5.83
CA LEU A 98 3.71 27.50 5.53
C LEU A 98 2.58 26.83 4.75
N VAL A 99 2.91 26.16 3.64
CA VAL A 99 1.96 25.34 2.87
C VAL A 99 2.52 23.96 2.61
N TYR A 100 1.64 22.94 2.61
CA TYR A 100 2.01 21.56 2.33
C TYR A 100 0.81 20.74 1.85
N ASN A 101 1.07 19.58 1.23
CA ASN A 101 0.04 18.59 0.98
C ASN A 101 -0.01 17.61 2.15
N HIS A 102 -1.17 17.43 2.81
CA HIS A 102 -1.27 16.59 4.01
C HIS A 102 -1.19 15.09 3.67
N LEU A 103 -0.83 14.30 4.67
CA LEU A 103 -0.78 12.86 4.65
C LEU A 103 -1.83 12.31 5.63
N TYR A 104 -2.20 11.04 5.47
CA TYR A 104 -3.35 10.46 6.17
C TYR A 104 -2.96 9.45 7.25
N ASP A 105 -1.68 9.04 7.30
CA ASP A 105 -1.18 8.15 8.35
C ASP A 105 -1.18 8.84 9.73
N PRO A 106 -1.42 8.10 10.83
CA PRO A 106 -1.60 8.67 12.16
C PRO A 106 -0.40 9.49 12.65
N VAL A 107 0.82 9.04 12.33
CA VAL A 107 2.05 9.74 12.74
C VAL A 107 2.13 11.11 12.07
N SER A 108 1.86 11.16 10.77
CA SER A 108 1.82 12.41 10.01
C SER A 108 0.70 13.33 10.47
N LEU A 109 -0.50 12.81 10.73
CA LEU A 109 -1.65 13.61 11.20
C LEU A 109 -1.34 14.30 12.54
N VAL A 110 -0.76 13.57 13.50
CA VAL A 110 -0.39 14.13 14.81
C VAL A 110 0.74 15.16 14.68
N ARG A 111 1.76 14.86 13.89
CA ARG A 111 2.86 15.77 13.58
C ARG A 111 2.37 17.05 12.94
N ASP A 112 1.53 16.94 11.92
CA ASP A 112 0.98 18.08 11.18
C ASP A 112 0.11 18.96 12.07
N HIS A 113 -0.74 18.36 12.91
CA HIS A 113 -1.56 19.09 13.88
C HIS A 113 -0.69 19.87 14.88
N LYS A 114 0.35 19.25 15.43
CA LYS A 114 1.28 19.89 16.35
C LYS A 114 2.01 21.07 15.70
N ILE A 115 2.51 20.88 14.46
CA ILE A 115 3.20 21.91 13.69
C ILE A 115 2.23 23.07 13.41
N LYS A 116 1.05 22.79 12.89
CA LYS A 116 0.01 23.79 12.60
C LYS A 116 -0.32 24.61 13.83
N SER A 117 -0.69 23.96 14.93
CA SER A 117 -1.07 24.65 16.18
C SER A 117 0.03 25.57 16.72
N GLN A 118 1.29 25.11 16.70
CA GLN A 118 2.41 25.94 17.21
C GLN A 118 2.73 27.11 16.28
N LEU A 119 2.72 26.93 14.97
CA LEU A 119 2.99 28.00 14.02
C LEU A 119 1.90 29.08 14.03
N GLU A 120 0.63 28.67 14.14
CA GLU A 120 -0.49 29.59 14.24
C GLU A 120 -0.42 30.46 15.51
N THR A 121 0.04 29.91 16.64
CA THR A 121 0.29 30.73 17.86
C THR A 121 1.37 31.77 17.70
N LEU A 122 2.29 31.55 16.76
CA LEU A 122 3.36 32.53 16.40
C LEU A 122 2.92 33.49 15.27
N GLY A 123 1.67 33.45 14.86
CA GLY A 123 1.13 34.32 13.81
C GLY A 123 1.52 33.90 12.39
N ILE A 124 2.02 32.68 12.18
CA ILE A 124 2.34 32.12 10.87
C ILE A 124 1.09 31.44 10.30
N SER A 125 0.69 31.84 9.10
CA SER A 125 -0.43 31.19 8.40
C SER A 125 -0.03 29.79 7.94
N VAL A 126 -0.80 28.76 8.31
CA VAL A 126 -0.55 27.37 7.89
C VAL A 126 -1.72 26.86 7.07
N GLN A 127 -1.42 26.33 5.89
CA GLN A 127 -2.46 25.78 5.01
C GLN A 127 -2.02 24.42 4.42
N SER A 128 -2.89 23.44 4.54
CA SER A 128 -2.69 22.11 3.95
C SER A 128 -3.69 21.83 2.81
N PHE A 129 -3.29 20.95 1.89
CA PHE A 129 -4.08 20.60 0.72
C PHE A 129 -4.11 19.09 0.52
N ASN A 130 -5.15 18.59 -0.13
CA ASN A 130 -5.19 17.23 -0.65
C ASN A 130 -4.24 17.10 -1.85
N GLY A 131 -3.22 16.28 -1.71
CA GLY A 131 -2.25 15.96 -2.76
C GLY A 131 -2.22 14.49 -3.17
N ASP A 132 -2.89 13.59 -2.41
CA ASP A 132 -2.72 12.14 -2.52
C ASP A 132 -4.00 11.38 -2.90
N LEU A 133 -5.20 11.91 -2.63
CA LEU A 133 -6.47 11.23 -2.80
C LEU A 133 -7.39 11.95 -3.80
N LEU A 134 -8.35 11.21 -4.36
CA LEU A 134 -9.47 11.77 -5.13
C LEU A 134 -10.49 12.43 -4.19
N TYR A 135 -10.78 11.78 -3.05
CA TYR A 135 -11.76 12.22 -2.05
C TYR A 135 -11.12 12.29 -0.67
N GLU A 136 -11.53 13.25 0.11
CA GLU A 136 -11.11 13.34 1.51
C GLU A 136 -11.82 12.26 2.37
N PRO A 137 -11.10 11.51 3.22
CA PRO A 137 -11.70 10.45 4.02
C PRO A 137 -12.83 10.92 4.94
N TRP A 138 -12.80 12.19 5.37
CA TRP A 138 -13.82 12.80 6.23
C TRP A 138 -15.05 13.35 5.49
N GLU A 139 -15.12 13.17 4.17
CA GLU A 139 -16.27 13.58 3.35
C GLU A 139 -17.13 12.38 2.94
N ILE A 140 -16.67 11.16 3.20
CA ILE A 140 -17.29 9.93 2.70
C ILE A 140 -17.91 9.15 3.87
N TYR A 141 -19.22 9.24 4.02
CA TYR A 141 -19.98 8.51 5.01
C TYR A 141 -21.30 8.01 4.44
N ASP A 142 -21.92 7.04 5.12
CA ASP A 142 -23.26 6.59 4.80
C ASP A 142 -24.34 7.64 5.22
N GLU A 143 -25.59 7.33 4.97
CA GLU A 143 -26.72 8.23 5.32
C GLU A 143 -26.88 8.44 6.83
N SER A 144 -26.32 7.56 7.65
CA SER A 144 -26.32 7.64 9.12
C SER A 144 -25.10 8.33 9.69
N GLY A 145 -24.17 8.78 8.84
CA GLY A 145 -22.88 9.38 9.24
C GLY A 145 -21.86 8.34 9.73
N LEU A 146 -22.03 7.05 9.40
CA LEU A 146 -21.10 6.00 9.75
C LEU A 146 -20.11 5.72 8.60
N ALA A 147 -18.91 5.33 8.97
CA ALA A 147 -17.89 4.95 8.02
C ALA A 147 -18.18 3.58 7.41
N PHE A 148 -17.93 3.47 6.08
CA PHE A 148 -18.04 2.21 5.36
C PHE A 148 -16.96 1.23 5.80
N THR A 149 -17.31 -0.04 5.97
CA THR A 149 -16.39 -1.13 6.33
C THR A 149 -16.21 -2.14 5.20
N THR A 150 -16.87 -1.93 4.06
CA THR A 150 -16.74 -2.75 2.84
C THR A 150 -16.39 -1.86 1.65
N PHE A 151 -15.55 -2.39 0.77
CA PHE A 151 -15.06 -1.65 -0.39
C PHE A 151 -16.16 -1.25 -1.36
N ASP A 152 -17.08 -2.17 -1.68
CA ASP A 152 -18.10 -1.91 -2.70
C ASP A 152 -19.06 -0.80 -2.28
N ALA A 153 -19.46 -0.75 -1.01
CA ALA A 153 -20.30 0.32 -0.49
C ALA A 153 -19.57 1.68 -0.53
N TYR A 154 -18.30 1.70 -0.09
CA TYR A 154 -17.44 2.89 -0.16
C TYR A 154 -17.28 3.39 -1.60
N TRP A 155 -16.86 2.49 -2.52
CA TRP A 155 -16.58 2.86 -3.90
C TRP A 155 -17.82 3.31 -4.66
N SER A 156 -18.97 2.68 -4.42
CA SER A 156 -20.25 3.12 -4.99
C SER A 156 -20.60 4.54 -4.55
N LYS A 157 -20.37 4.87 -3.28
CA LYS A 157 -20.54 6.23 -2.77
C LYS A 157 -19.60 7.20 -3.46
N CYS A 158 -18.31 6.88 -3.55
CA CYS A 158 -17.30 7.71 -4.23
C CYS A 158 -17.70 7.99 -5.69
N MET A 159 -18.12 6.97 -6.43
CA MET A 159 -18.51 7.12 -7.84
C MET A 159 -19.76 7.98 -8.04
N SER A 160 -20.57 8.19 -7.02
CA SER A 160 -21.73 9.09 -7.06
C SER A 160 -21.37 10.57 -6.80
N LEU A 161 -20.15 10.84 -6.34
CA LEU A 161 -19.70 12.19 -6.03
C LEU A 161 -18.87 12.80 -7.18
N PRO A 162 -18.94 14.13 -7.35
CA PRO A 162 -18.09 14.79 -8.32
C PRO A 162 -16.63 14.78 -7.89
N ILE A 163 -15.73 14.50 -8.82
CA ILE A 163 -14.30 14.67 -8.61
C ILE A 163 -13.93 16.07 -9.10
N GLU A 164 -13.09 16.78 -8.34
CA GLU A 164 -12.55 18.06 -8.82
C GLU A 164 -11.83 17.90 -10.17
N PRO A 165 -12.35 18.49 -11.24
CA PRO A 165 -11.93 18.15 -12.60
C PRO A 165 -10.62 18.83 -13.02
N THR A 166 -10.14 19.83 -12.28
CA THR A 166 -9.07 20.69 -12.79
C THR A 166 -7.70 20.24 -12.27
N LEU A 167 -6.90 19.68 -13.18
CA LEU A 167 -5.46 19.50 -12.95
C LEU A 167 -4.76 20.86 -12.94
N LEU A 168 -3.88 21.05 -11.98
CA LEU A 168 -3.07 22.24 -11.90
C LEU A 168 -1.80 22.06 -12.73
N LEU A 169 -1.63 22.95 -13.69
CA LEU A 169 -0.39 22.99 -14.47
C LEU A 169 0.78 23.36 -13.56
N PRO A 170 2.00 22.88 -13.87
CA PRO A 170 3.17 23.30 -13.15
C PRO A 170 3.35 24.81 -13.23
N PRO A 171 3.82 25.47 -12.19
CA PRO A 171 4.13 26.90 -12.24
C PRO A 171 5.21 27.13 -13.30
N TRP A 172 5.01 28.15 -14.09
CA TRP A 172 5.94 28.46 -15.17
C TRP A 172 7.26 29.08 -14.66
N LYS A 173 7.22 29.73 -13.49
CA LYS A 173 8.36 30.33 -12.80
C LYS A 173 8.09 30.45 -11.31
N LEU A 174 9.11 30.25 -10.50
CA LEU A 174 9.11 30.52 -9.07
C LEU A 174 9.98 31.74 -8.76
N VAL A 175 9.53 32.54 -7.79
CA VAL A 175 10.32 33.67 -7.28
C VAL A 175 10.89 33.25 -5.93
N PRO A 176 12.22 33.06 -5.79
CA PRO A 176 12.79 32.57 -4.57
C PRO A 176 12.66 33.58 -3.43
N LEU A 177 12.62 33.07 -2.19
CA LEU A 177 12.71 33.91 -0.98
C LEU A 177 14.11 34.50 -0.83
N GLU A 178 14.18 35.72 -0.40
CA GLU A 178 15.44 36.35 0.03
C GLU A 178 15.96 35.70 1.32
N GLY A 179 17.27 35.57 1.45
CA GLY A 179 17.89 34.95 2.63
C GLY A 179 17.91 33.41 2.59
N THR A 180 17.49 32.77 1.50
CA THR A 180 17.55 31.31 1.35
C THR A 180 18.93 30.72 1.60
N GLY A 181 20.00 31.41 1.16
CA GLY A 181 21.38 30.97 1.38
C GLY A 181 21.84 30.99 2.85
N SER A 182 21.07 31.60 3.75
CA SER A 182 21.34 31.63 5.20
C SER A 182 20.61 30.53 5.97
N VAL A 183 19.76 29.76 5.29
CA VAL A 183 19.07 28.62 5.90
C VAL A 183 20.08 27.49 6.14
N VAL A 184 20.09 26.94 7.34
CA VAL A 184 20.88 25.73 7.63
C VAL A 184 20.37 24.59 6.83
N SER A 185 21.15 24.15 5.84
CA SER A 185 20.81 23.10 4.90
C SER A 185 22.00 22.17 4.71
N CYS A 186 21.75 20.98 4.19
CA CYS A 186 22.79 20.00 3.85
C CYS A 186 22.65 19.56 2.38
N PRO A 187 23.72 19.07 1.76
CA PRO A 187 23.62 18.34 0.50
C PRO A 187 22.75 17.07 0.67
N ILE A 188 22.16 16.61 -0.43
CA ILE A 188 21.26 15.43 -0.39
C ILE A 188 21.96 14.16 0.11
N GLU A 189 23.26 14.05 -0.13
CA GLU A 189 24.10 12.93 0.33
C GLU A 189 24.18 12.87 1.86
N GLU A 190 24.13 14.02 2.54
CA GLU A 190 24.21 14.14 3.99
C GLU A 190 22.84 13.89 4.67
N LEU A 191 21.74 13.75 3.91
CA LEU A 191 20.48 13.29 4.47
C LEU A 191 20.59 11.88 5.06
N GLY A 192 21.54 11.06 4.58
CA GLY A 192 21.74 9.69 5.06
C GLY A 192 20.68 8.72 4.56
N LEU A 193 20.12 8.99 3.37
CA LEU A 193 19.14 8.11 2.72
C LEU A 193 19.78 6.86 2.16
N GLU A 194 21.08 6.88 1.88
CA GLU A 194 21.84 5.77 1.33
C GLU A 194 23.25 5.76 1.92
N ASN A 195 23.71 4.61 2.38
CA ASN A 195 25.08 4.42 2.86
C ASN A 195 25.95 3.72 1.80
N GLU A 196 27.29 3.71 2.00
CA GLU A 196 28.25 3.13 1.05
C GLU A 196 28.04 1.63 0.79
N ILE A 197 27.59 0.89 1.81
CA ILE A 197 27.33 -0.56 1.69
C ILE A 197 26.08 -0.80 0.82
N GLU A 198 25.08 0.05 0.95
CA GLU A 198 23.83 -0.04 0.21
C GLU A 198 23.98 0.31 -1.26
N LYS A 199 24.93 1.20 -1.63
CA LYS A 199 25.13 1.67 -3.01
C LYS A 199 25.33 0.54 -4.02
N SER A 200 26.11 -0.47 -3.68
CA SER A 200 26.38 -1.61 -4.58
C SER A 200 25.10 -2.43 -4.84
N SER A 201 24.30 -2.64 -3.82
CA SER A 201 23.01 -3.36 -3.94
C SER A 201 21.96 -2.50 -4.66
N ASN A 202 21.94 -1.20 -4.41
CA ASN A 202 21.01 -0.26 -5.04
C ASN A 202 21.30 -0.03 -6.53
N ALA A 203 22.54 -0.22 -6.98
CA ALA A 203 22.90 -0.15 -8.39
C ALA A 203 22.11 -1.13 -9.27
N LEU A 204 21.60 -2.22 -8.73
CA LEU A 204 20.71 -3.14 -9.44
C LEU A 204 19.32 -2.52 -9.67
N LEU A 205 18.82 -1.73 -8.72
CA LEU A 205 17.51 -1.07 -8.81
C LEU A 205 17.48 -0.06 -9.96
N SER A 206 18.56 0.70 -10.15
CA SER A 206 18.66 1.70 -11.22
C SER A 206 18.65 1.12 -12.64
N ARG A 207 18.82 -0.20 -12.78
CA ARG A 207 18.67 -0.90 -14.07
C ARG A 207 17.20 -1.20 -14.39
N CYS A 208 16.37 -1.32 -13.37
CA CYS A 208 14.96 -1.69 -13.51
C CYS A 208 14.03 -0.46 -13.42
N TRP A 209 14.43 0.57 -12.69
CA TRP A 209 13.58 1.68 -12.31
C TRP A 209 14.21 3.04 -12.61
N SER A 210 13.37 3.98 -12.99
CA SER A 210 13.74 5.37 -13.24
C SER A 210 12.85 6.30 -12.41
N PRO A 211 13.18 6.58 -11.13
CA PRO A 211 12.42 7.52 -10.30
C PRO A 211 12.35 8.92 -10.89
N GLY A 212 11.37 9.71 -10.48
CA GLY A 212 11.18 11.10 -10.90
C GLY A 212 9.83 11.33 -11.57
N TRP A 213 9.20 12.46 -11.24
CA TRP A 213 7.84 12.78 -11.69
C TRP A 213 7.67 12.79 -13.22
N SER A 214 8.67 13.23 -13.99
CA SER A 214 8.58 13.23 -15.46
C SER A 214 8.71 11.82 -16.06
N ASN A 215 9.39 10.90 -15.36
CA ASN A 215 9.45 9.49 -15.74
C ASN A 215 8.13 8.79 -15.40
N ALA A 216 7.51 9.14 -14.27
CA ALA A 216 6.16 8.69 -13.92
C ALA A 216 5.14 9.01 -15.03
N ASP A 217 5.23 10.19 -15.65
CA ASP A 217 4.38 10.58 -16.77
C ASP A 217 4.58 9.73 -18.03
N LYS A 218 5.82 9.35 -18.31
CA LYS A 218 6.12 8.42 -19.43
C LYS A 218 5.50 7.06 -19.18
N VAL A 219 5.69 6.50 -17.98
CA VAL A 219 5.12 5.20 -17.60
C VAL A 219 3.60 5.22 -17.66
N LEU A 220 2.96 6.30 -17.18
CA LEU A 220 1.51 6.47 -17.30
C LEU A 220 1.05 6.51 -18.77
N SER A 221 1.77 7.24 -19.62
CA SER A 221 1.44 7.37 -21.04
C SER A 221 1.61 6.03 -21.78
N GLU A 222 2.67 5.30 -21.48
CA GLU A 222 2.93 3.95 -22.02
C GLU A 222 1.86 2.96 -21.58
N PHE A 223 1.46 2.98 -20.30
CA PHE A 223 0.38 2.14 -19.81
C PHE A 223 -0.95 2.44 -20.50
N ILE A 224 -1.36 3.71 -20.60
CA ILE A 224 -2.64 4.10 -21.20
C ILE A 224 -2.69 3.78 -22.69
N SER A 225 -1.58 3.96 -23.42
CA SER A 225 -1.53 3.70 -24.85
C SER A 225 -1.35 2.21 -25.19
N GLY A 226 -0.67 1.45 -24.36
CA GLY A 226 -0.29 0.06 -24.63
C GLY A 226 -1.12 -0.99 -23.87
N HIS A 227 -1.15 -0.91 -22.55
CA HIS A 227 -1.62 -2.03 -21.70
C HIS A 227 -3.01 -1.86 -21.10
N LEU A 228 -3.55 -0.63 -21.05
CA LEU A 228 -4.84 -0.38 -20.42
C LEU A 228 -5.99 -1.09 -21.15
N LEU A 229 -5.93 -1.22 -22.48
CA LEU A 229 -6.99 -1.87 -23.27
C LEU A 229 -7.18 -3.34 -22.90
N ASP A 230 -6.07 -4.04 -22.67
CA ASP A 230 -6.07 -5.48 -22.39
C ASP A 230 -5.88 -5.78 -20.90
N TYR A 231 -6.07 -4.77 -20.06
CA TYR A 231 -5.80 -4.88 -18.62
C TYR A 231 -6.69 -5.92 -17.92
N SER A 232 -7.96 -6.04 -18.29
CA SER A 232 -8.89 -7.05 -17.72
C SER A 232 -8.37 -8.47 -17.88
N GLU A 233 -7.80 -8.79 -19.05
CA GLU A 233 -7.31 -10.13 -19.37
C GLU A 233 -5.91 -10.42 -18.81
N ASN A 234 -5.05 -9.41 -18.82
CA ASN A 234 -3.62 -9.63 -18.57
C ASN A 234 -3.19 -9.30 -17.12
N ARG A 235 -4.00 -8.55 -16.36
CA ARG A 235 -3.65 -8.10 -15.00
C ARG A 235 -3.36 -9.21 -14.00
N MET A 236 -3.79 -10.44 -14.29
CA MET A 236 -3.61 -11.60 -13.41
C MET A 236 -2.36 -12.42 -13.76
N LYS A 237 -1.78 -12.23 -14.93
CA LYS A 237 -0.55 -12.93 -15.34
C LYS A 237 0.62 -12.36 -14.55
N VAL A 238 1.37 -13.22 -13.89
CA VAL A 238 2.55 -12.79 -13.10
C VAL A 238 3.78 -12.57 -13.96
N GLU A 239 3.77 -13.10 -15.17
CA GLU A 239 4.82 -12.94 -16.15
C GLU A 239 4.71 -11.60 -16.89
N GLY A 240 5.85 -10.94 -17.11
CA GLY A 240 5.95 -9.75 -17.95
C GLY A 240 5.46 -8.44 -17.32
N THR A 241 5.31 -7.42 -18.17
CA THR A 241 4.89 -6.05 -17.77
C THR A 241 3.42 -5.81 -18.07
N THR A 242 2.54 -6.63 -17.53
CA THR A 242 1.10 -6.61 -17.83
C THR A 242 0.30 -5.65 -16.98
N THR A 243 0.93 -5.05 -15.96
CA THR A 243 0.33 -4.07 -15.05
C THR A 243 0.81 -2.65 -15.31
N SER A 244 0.26 -1.69 -14.57
CA SER A 244 0.58 -0.27 -14.78
C SER A 244 1.98 0.15 -14.33
N LEU A 245 2.61 -0.58 -13.40
CA LEU A 245 3.89 -0.24 -12.75
C LEU A 245 3.91 1.16 -12.11
N LEU A 246 2.74 1.73 -11.76
CA LEU A 246 2.61 3.08 -11.24
C LEU A 246 2.76 3.18 -9.72
N SER A 247 2.69 2.05 -8.99
CA SER A 247 2.68 2.06 -7.53
C SER A 247 3.91 2.70 -6.88
N PRO A 248 5.16 2.53 -7.36
CA PRO A 248 6.31 3.22 -6.78
C PRO A 248 6.23 4.74 -6.92
N TYR A 249 5.74 5.23 -8.07
CA TYR A 249 5.57 6.67 -8.33
C TYR A 249 4.44 7.28 -7.51
N LEU A 250 3.40 6.51 -7.20
CA LEU A 250 2.31 6.93 -6.32
C LEU A 250 2.76 7.00 -4.87
N HIS A 251 3.67 6.12 -4.45
CA HIS A 251 4.15 6.08 -3.06
C HIS A 251 4.77 7.40 -2.60
N TYR A 252 5.64 8.00 -3.41
CA TYR A 252 6.24 9.31 -3.11
C TYR A 252 5.51 10.49 -3.78
N GLY A 253 4.34 10.24 -4.36
CA GLY A 253 3.52 11.29 -4.96
C GLY A 253 4.18 11.99 -6.16
N GLU A 254 5.05 11.27 -6.89
CA GLU A 254 5.62 11.73 -8.15
C GLU A 254 4.57 11.84 -9.25
N LEU A 255 3.48 11.08 -9.10
CA LEU A 255 2.33 11.06 -10.00
C LEU A 255 1.06 11.46 -9.24
N SER A 256 0.27 12.36 -9.80
CA SER A 256 -1.03 12.75 -9.23
C SER A 256 -2.09 11.69 -9.55
N ILE A 257 -2.81 11.25 -8.50
CA ILE A 257 -3.94 10.34 -8.66
C ILE A 257 -5.05 10.94 -9.53
N ARG A 258 -5.28 12.26 -9.44
CA ARG A 258 -6.23 13.00 -10.29
C ARG A 258 -5.83 12.95 -11.75
N LYS A 259 -4.53 13.06 -12.05
CA LYS A 259 -4.00 12.94 -13.42
C LYS A 259 -4.24 11.55 -13.98
N ILE A 260 -3.97 10.50 -13.21
CA ILE A 260 -4.27 9.12 -13.62
C ILE A 260 -5.75 8.99 -13.94
N TYR A 261 -6.60 9.38 -13.00
CA TYR A 261 -8.06 9.27 -13.15
C TYR A 261 -8.57 10.01 -14.40
N GLN A 262 -8.15 11.26 -14.59
CA GLN A 262 -8.57 12.05 -15.77
C GLN A 262 -8.13 11.41 -17.09
N ASN A 263 -6.85 11.01 -17.19
CA ASN A 263 -6.32 10.43 -18.43
C ASN A 263 -7.03 9.13 -18.78
N VAL A 264 -7.30 8.29 -17.78
CA VAL A 264 -8.05 7.04 -17.98
C VAL A 264 -9.50 7.33 -18.40
N ARG A 265 -10.18 8.32 -17.78
CA ARG A 265 -11.53 8.72 -18.15
C ARG A 265 -11.61 9.32 -19.56
N ILE A 266 -10.64 10.14 -19.95
CA ILE A 266 -10.55 10.66 -21.32
C ILE A 266 -10.43 9.50 -22.32
N LYS A 267 -9.58 8.52 -22.03
CA LYS A 267 -9.39 7.34 -22.88
C LYS A 267 -10.65 6.47 -22.94
N GLN A 268 -11.34 6.29 -21.82
CA GLN A 268 -12.63 5.60 -21.76
C GLN A 268 -13.68 6.26 -22.67
N ILE A 269 -13.79 7.59 -22.60
CA ILE A 269 -14.74 8.35 -23.46
C ILE A 269 -14.37 8.19 -24.93
N GLN A 270 -13.09 8.18 -25.26
CA GLN A 270 -12.60 7.96 -26.61
C GLN A 270 -13.03 6.59 -27.13
N TRP A 271 -12.73 5.53 -26.40
CA TRP A 271 -13.09 4.15 -26.76
C TRP A 271 -14.59 3.89 -26.80
N ALA A 272 -15.36 4.54 -25.92
CA ALA A 272 -16.82 4.45 -25.96
C ALA A 272 -17.38 5.05 -27.28
N LYS A 273 -16.78 6.12 -27.80
CA LYS A 273 -17.14 6.68 -29.12
C LYS A 273 -16.77 5.76 -30.29
N GLU A 274 -15.74 4.95 -30.10
CA GLU A 274 -15.27 3.95 -31.06
C GLU A 274 -16.07 2.62 -30.96
N GLY A 275 -17.00 2.51 -30.01
CA GLY A 275 -17.82 1.31 -29.78
C GLY A 275 -17.05 0.11 -29.19
N ASN A 276 -15.92 0.37 -28.51
CA ASN A 276 -15.07 -0.68 -27.94
C ASN A 276 -15.55 -1.09 -26.55
N CYS A 277 -16.39 -2.11 -26.45
CA CYS A 277 -16.94 -2.63 -25.17
C CYS A 277 -15.87 -3.27 -24.28
N ARG A 278 -14.82 -3.90 -24.86
CA ARG A 278 -13.72 -4.53 -24.11
C ARG A 278 -12.93 -3.51 -23.28
N ALA A 279 -12.78 -2.32 -23.82
CA ALA A 279 -12.10 -1.22 -23.15
C ALA A 279 -12.80 -0.78 -21.85
N GLU A 280 -14.13 -0.87 -21.80
CA GLU A 280 -14.92 -0.47 -20.63
C GLU A 280 -14.60 -1.36 -19.42
N GLU A 281 -14.56 -2.65 -19.62
CA GLU A 281 -14.22 -3.61 -18.54
C GLU A 281 -12.80 -3.35 -18.00
N SER A 282 -11.82 -3.25 -18.88
CA SER A 282 -10.43 -2.97 -18.50
C SER A 282 -10.28 -1.65 -17.72
N VAL A 283 -10.95 -0.59 -18.17
CA VAL A 283 -10.96 0.69 -17.44
C VAL A 283 -11.62 0.54 -16.07
N ASN A 284 -12.74 -0.16 -15.98
CA ASN A 284 -13.44 -0.36 -14.71
C ASN A 284 -12.57 -1.14 -13.71
N PHE A 285 -11.89 -2.21 -14.13
CA PHE A 285 -10.94 -2.92 -13.29
C PHE A 285 -9.78 -2.04 -12.83
N PHE A 286 -9.24 -1.22 -13.73
CA PHE A 286 -8.15 -0.33 -13.35
C PHE A 286 -8.61 0.77 -12.37
N LEU A 287 -9.75 1.40 -12.62
CA LEU A 287 -10.32 2.40 -11.70
C LEU A 287 -10.70 1.79 -10.35
N ARG A 288 -11.15 0.53 -10.34
CA ARG A 288 -11.37 -0.21 -9.09
C ARG A 288 -10.07 -0.39 -8.31
N SER A 289 -8.94 -0.62 -8.98
CA SER A 289 -7.62 -0.68 -8.34
C SER A 289 -7.23 0.65 -7.68
N ILE A 290 -7.53 1.77 -8.34
CA ILE A 290 -7.37 3.10 -7.75
C ILE A 290 -8.28 3.26 -6.53
N GLY A 291 -9.54 2.85 -6.65
CA GLY A 291 -10.51 2.89 -5.55
C GLY A 291 -10.06 2.12 -4.31
N LEU A 292 -9.40 0.97 -4.49
CA LEU A 292 -8.87 0.18 -3.37
C LEU A 292 -7.73 0.89 -2.64
N ARG A 293 -6.86 1.63 -3.37
CA ARG A 293 -5.86 2.50 -2.75
C ARG A 293 -6.50 3.64 -1.95
N GLU A 294 -7.54 4.27 -2.49
CA GLU A 294 -8.33 5.29 -1.77
C GLU A 294 -8.96 4.69 -0.49
N TYR A 295 -9.58 3.51 -0.64
CA TYR A 295 -10.25 2.81 0.46
C TYR A 295 -9.29 2.42 1.59
N SER A 296 -8.05 2.04 1.27
CA SER A 296 -7.07 1.70 2.30
C SER A 296 -6.79 2.88 3.23
N ARG A 297 -6.60 4.08 2.71
CA ARG A 297 -6.40 5.30 3.48
C ARG A 297 -7.67 5.70 4.23
N TYR A 298 -8.81 5.61 3.56
CA TYR A 298 -10.11 5.87 4.16
C TYR A 298 -10.36 4.98 5.38
N LEU A 299 -10.09 3.67 5.25
CA LEU A 299 -10.31 2.72 6.33
C LEU A 299 -9.34 2.95 7.49
N CYS A 300 -8.06 3.14 7.21
CA CYS A 300 -7.06 3.41 8.24
C CYS A 300 -7.28 4.76 8.94
N PHE A 301 -7.79 5.77 8.24
CA PHE A 301 -8.15 7.07 8.81
C PHE A 301 -9.33 6.94 9.80
N ASN A 302 -10.41 6.26 9.38
CA ASN A 302 -11.61 6.08 10.22
C ASN A 302 -11.40 5.05 11.33
N PHE A 303 -10.51 4.07 11.15
CA PHE A 303 -10.21 3.02 12.10
C PHE A 303 -8.69 2.97 12.39
N PRO A 304 -8.12 3.99 13.06
CA PRO A 304 -6.67 4.12 13.23
C PRO A 304 -6.02 2.98 14.01
N PHE A 305 -6.79 2.21 14.78
CA PHE A 305 -6.29 1.01 15.45
C PHE A 305 -5.87 -0.12 14.49
N THR A 306 -6.24 -0.04 13.20
CA THR A 306 -5.84 -1.03 12.19
C THR A 306 -4.34 -1.11 11.94
N TYR A 307 -3.58 -0.10 12.35
CA TYR A 307 -2.12 -0.12 12.33
C TYR A 307 -1.50 -1.08 13.37
N GLU A 308 -2.22 -1.36 14.45
CA GLU A 308 -1.76 -2.22 15.55
C GLU A 308 -2.43 -3.60 15.56
N ARG A 309 -3.69 -3.64 15.17
CA ARG A 309 -4.53 -4.85 15.26
C ARG A 309 -5.49 -4.95 14.09
N SER A 310 -5.98 -6.15 13.84
CA SER A 310 -6.95 -6.39 12.77
C SER A 310 -8.30 -5.72 13.02
N LEU A 311 -8.97 -5.30 11.94
CA LEU A 311 -10.27 -4.62 11.99
C LEU A 311 -11.34 -5.45 12.71
N LEU A 312 -11.47 -6.74 12.38
CA LEU A 312 -12.42 -7.65 13.01
C LEU A 312 -11.99 -8.14 14.40
N GLY A 313 -10.73 -7.97 14.77
CA GLY A 313 -10.18 -8.42 16.04
C GLY A 313 -10.20 -9.94 16.25
N ASN A 314 -10.58 -10.74 15.25
CA ASN A 314 -10.64 -12.20 15.32
C ASN A 314 -9.27 -12.84 15.51
N LEU A 315 -8.20 -12.25 14.95
CA LEU A 315 -6.82 -12.75 15.06
C LEU A 315 -6.18 -12.54 16.43
N LYS A 316 -6.86 -11.92 17.39
CA LYS A 316 -6.31 -11.68 18.74
C LYS A 316 -5.88 -12.96 19.44
N HIS A 317 -6.63 -14.04 19.23
CA HIS A 317 -6.40 -15.34 19.86
C HIS A 317 -5.84 -16.37 18.87
N TYR A 318 -5.38 -15.95 17.69
CA TYR A 318 -4.83 -16.85 16.70
C TYR A 318 -3.46 -17.35 17.17
N PRO A 319 -3.20 -18.68 17.14
CA PRO A 319 -1.98 -19.27 17.66
C PRO A 319 -0.81 -19.13 16.68
N TRP A 320 -0.33 -17.90 16.52
CA TRP A 320 0.82 -17.60 15.67
C TRP A 320 2.07 -18.38 16.09
N ARG A 321 2.83 -18.85 15.12
CA ARG A 321 4.11 -19.52 15.34
C ARG A 321 5.26 -18.52 15.22
N ALA A 322 6.21 -18.54 16.14
CA ALA A 322 7.41 -17.72 16.07
C ALA A 322 8.60 -18.57 15.56
N ASP A 323 8.51 -19.05 14.31
CA ASP A 323 9.55 -19.87 13.68
C ASP A 323 10.43 -19.02 12.76
N GLU A 324 11.59 -18.58 13.27
CA GLU A 324 12.56 -17.80 12.51
C GLU A 324 13.19 -18.59 11.34
N GLY A 325 13.27 -19.93 11.45
CA GLY A 325 13.79 -20.79 10.39
C GLY A 325 12.87 -20.80 9.17
N GLN A 326 11.57 -20.99 9.40
CA GLN A 326 10.57 -20.91 8.35
C GLN A 326 10.47 -19.49 7.78
N PHE A 327 10.50 -18.45 8.61
CA PHE A 327 10.58 -17.06 8.16
C PHE A 327 11.78 -16.82 7.25
N LYS A 328 12.96 -17.33 7.64
CA LYS A 328 14.18 -17.22 6.83
C LYS A 328 14.04 -17.92 5.48
N SER A 329 13.48 -19.14 5.46
CA SER A 329 13.25 -19.89 4.22
C SER A 329 12.31 -19.14 3.28
N TRP A 330 11.21 -18.61 3.80
CA TRP A 330 10.26 -17.81 3.03
C TRP A 330 10.90 -16.55 2.43
N ARG A 331 11.55 -15.72 3.24
CA ARG A 331 12.16 -14.47 2.76
C ARG A 331 13.32 -14.67 1.78
N GLN A 332 13.93 -15.85 1.77
CA GLN A 332 15.00 -16.19 0.84
C GLN A 332 14.51 -16.86 -0.44
N GLY A 333 13.20 -17.12 -0.58
CA GLY A 333 12.64 -17.86 -1.71
C GLY A 333 13.19 -19.29 -1.76
N ARG A 334 13.12 -20.01 -0.62
CA ARG A 334 13.61 -21.38 -0.42
C ARG A 334 12.60 -22.24 0.32
N THR A 335 11.32 -22.07 -0.01
CA THR A 335 10.21 -22.82 0.59
C THR A 335 10.00 -24.19 -0.05
N GLY A 336 10.54 -24.39 -1.27
CA GLY A 336 10.28 -25.56 -2.08
C GLY A 336 9.00 -25.45 -2.93
N TYR A 337 8.26 -24.35 -2.84
CA TYR A 337 7.12 -24.03 -3.67
C TYR A 337 7.55 -23.00 -4.74
N PRO A 338 7.69 -23.41 -6.03
CA PRO A 338 8.33 -22.59 -7.05
C PRO A 338 7.72 -21.20 -7.24
N LEU A 339 6.39 -21.08 -7.28
CA LEU A 339 5.74 -19.78 -7.46
C LEU A 339 5.98 -18.84 -6.26
N VAL A 340 5.99 -19.37 -5.03
CA VAL A 340 6.30 -18.59 -3.82
C VAL A 340 7.76 -18.15 -3.84
N ASP A 341 8.68 -19.06 -4.16
CA ASP A 341 10.11 -18.81 -4.18
C ASP A 341 10.48 -17.81 -5.28
N ALA A 342 9.88 -17.92 -6.46
CA ALA A 342 10.04 -16.97 -7.56
C ALA A 342 9.62 -15.55 -7.14
N GLY A 343 8.44 -15.42 -6.52
CA GLY A 343 7.96 -14.13 -6.03
C GLY A 343 8.89 -13.48 -5.00
N MET A 344 9.40 -14.25 -4.05
CA MET A 344 10.30 -13.71 -3.02
C MET A 344 11.69 -13.34 -3.59
N ARG A 345 12.17 -14.05 -4.60
CA ARG A 345 13.43 -13.72 -5.30
C ARG A 345 13.28 -12.49 -6.19
N GLU A 346 12.14 -12.33 -6.88
CA GLU A 346 11.81 -11.09 -7.62
C GLU A 346 11.82 -9.89 -6.69
N LEU A 347 11.08 -9.99 -5.57
CA LEU A 347 11.03 -8.93 -4.55
C LEU A 347 12.42 -8.51 -4.09
N TRP A 348 13.28 -9.48 -3.77
CA TRP A 348 14.64 -9.19 -3.31
C TRP A 348 15.51 -8.52 -4.38
N ALA A 349 15.37 -8.93 -5.63
CA ALA A 349 16.20 -8.44 -6.73
C ALA A 349 15.77 -7.07 -7.25
N THR A 350 14.46 -6.80 -7.31
CA THR A 350 13.89 -5.62 -7.97
C THR A 350 13.28 -4.60 -7.01
N GLY A 351 13.03 -4.99 -5.75
CA GLY A 351 12.24 -4.19 -4.81
C GLY A 351 10.75 -4.14 -5.14
N TRP A 352 10.28 -4.96 -6.08
CA TRP A 352 8.89 -5.01 -6.52
C TRP A 352 8.46 -6.45 -6.77
N ILE A 353 7.18 -6.71 -6.68
CA ILE A 353 6.59 -8.01 -6.96
C ILE A 353 5.17 -7.79 -7.47
N HIS A 354 4.75 -8.58 -8.46
CA HIS A 354 3.41 -8.53 -9.01
C HIS A 354 2.34 -8.69 -7.90
N ASN A 355 1.22 -7.95 -7.99
CA ASN A 355 0.21 -7.98 -6.93
C ASN A 355 -0.35 -9.40 -6.66
N ARG A 356 -0.57 -10.20 -7.70
CA ARG A 356 -1.01 -11.60 -7.51
C ARG A 356 0.01 -12.41 -6.72
N SER A 357 1.29 -12.25 -7.04
CA SER A 357 2.37 -12.91 -6.29
C SER A 357 2.43 -12.42 -4.84
N ARG A 358 2.13 -11.12 -4.54
CA ARG A 358 2.02 -10.63 -3.15
C ARG A 358 0.97 -11.40 -2.35
N VAL A 359 -0.22 -11.60 -2.92
CA VAL A 359 -1.29 -12.37 -2.28
C VAL A 359 -0.85 -13.81 -2.03
N ILE A 360 -0.20 -14.46 -3.01
CA ILE A 360 0.24 -15.85 -2.92
C ILE A 360 1.30 -16.02 -1.83
N VAL A 361 2.36 -15.21 -1.86
CA VAL A 361 3.45 -15.32 -0.88
C VAL A 361 3.00 -14.94 0.53
N ALA A 362 2.07 -13.98 0.67
CA ALA A 362 1.50 -13.60 1.95
C ALA A 362 0.53 -14.67 2.48
N SER A 363 -0.31 -15.26 1.62
CA SER A 363 -1.19 -16.38 1.98
C SER A 363 -0.37 -17.59 2.45
N PHE A 364 0.70 -17.93 1.75
CA PHE A 364 1.63 -18.96 2.16
C PHE A 364 2.21 -18.68 3.56
N PHE A 365 2.65 -17.45 3.79
CA PHE A 365 3.23 -17.03 5.06
C PHE A 365 2.27 -17.19 6.24
N VAL A 366 1.04 -16.71 6.11
CA VAL A 366 0.08 -16.69 7.22
C VAL A 366 -0.71 -18.00 7.36
N LYS A 367 -0.96 -18.73 6.26
CA LYS A 367 -1.84 -19.91 6.26
C LYS A 367 -1.11 -21.25 6.20
N PHE A 368 0.04 -21.31 5.52
CA PHE A 368 0.87 -22.54 5.54
C PHE A 368 1.81 -22.56 6.74
N LEU A 369 2.50 -21.43 7.01
CA LEU A 369 3.52 -21.36 8.04
C LEU A 369 2.96 -20.88 9.38
N LEU A 370 1.74 -20.35 9.42
CA LEU A 370 1.09 -19.75 10.59
C LEU A 370 1.96 -18.67 11.26
N LEU A 371 2.80 -17.97 10.48
CA LEU A 371 3.66 -16.91 10.98
C LEU A 371 2.89 -15.60 11.17
N PRO A 372 3.25 -14.76 12.15
CA PRO A 372 2.55 -13.51 12.43
C PRO A 372 2.53 -12.58 11.20
N TRP A 373 1.35 -12.15 10.77
CA TRP A 373 1.22 -11.25 9.62
C TRP A 373 2.03 -9.96 9.77
N THR A 374 2.26 -9.50 11.00
CA THR A 374 3.07 -8.31 11.31
C THR A 374 4.55 -8.49 10.92
N TRP A 375 5.09 -9.72 10.97
CA TRP A 375 6.46 -9.99 10.50
C TRP A 375 6.55 -9.88 8.98
N GLY A 376 5.54 -10.39 8.27
CA GLY A 376 5.45 -10.25 6.82
C GLY A 376 5.27 -8.80 6.38
N LEU A 377 4.39 -8.06 7.06
CA LEU A 377 4.19 -6.62 6.86
C LEU A 377 5.52 -5.86 7.02
N LYS A 378 6.26 -6.10 8.11
CA LYS A 378 7.55 -5.43 8.33
C LYS A 378 8.58 -5.78 7.26
N TYR A 379 8.62 -7.03 6.82
CA TYR A 379 9.52 -7.44 5.75
C TYR A 379 9.17 -6.76 4.40
N PHE A 380 7.89 -6.64 4.07
CA PHE A 380 7.44 -5.91 2.88
C PHE A 380 7.79 -4.43 2.98
N TRP A 381 7.54 -3.79 4.12
CA TRP A 381 7.92 -2.42 4.39
C TRP A 381 9.42 -2.16 4.15
N ASP A 382 10.28 -3.09 4.56
CA ASP A 382 11.72 -2.97 4.41
C ASP A 382 12.24 -3.25 2.98
N THR A 383 11.46 -3.97 2.16
CA THR A 383 11.94 -4.51 0.88
C THR A 383 11.21 -3.99 -0.35
N LEU A 384 9.99 -3.44 -0.22
CA LEU A 384 9.23 -2.89 -1.34
C LEU A 384 9.62 -1.43 -1.65
N LEU A 385 9.68 -1.11 -2.95
CA LEU A 385 9.81 0.27 -3.45
C LEU A 385 8.52 1.08 -3.22
N ASP A 386 7.40 0.41 -3.34
CA ASP A 386 6.05 0.94 -3.21
C ASP A 386 5.41 0.56 -1.86
N ALA A 387 6.23 0.40 -0.80
CA ALA A 387 5.75 0.09 0.54
C ALA A 387 4.76 1.15 1.02
N ASP A 388 3.49 0.89 0.79
CA ASP A 388 2.36 1.76 1.14
C ASP A 388 1.69 1.24 2.41
N LEU A 389 1.88 1.97 3.51
CA LEU A 389 1.55 1.46 4.84
C LEU A 389 0.08 1.06 4.97
N GLU A 390 -0.83 1.92 4.52
CA GLU A 390 -2.27 1.66 4.63
C GLU A 390 -2.70 0.48 3.75
N SER A 391 -2.22 0.45 2.52
CA SER A 391 -2.53 -0.64 1.59
C SER A 391 -1.92 -1.98 2.03
N ASP A 392 -0.67 -1.96 2.52
CA ASP A 392 0.00 -3.16 2.98
C ASP A 392 -0.66 -3.73 4.25
N ILE A 393 -1.03 -2.88 5.22
CA ILE A 393 -1.76 -3.30 6.43
C ILE A 393 -3.06 -3.99 6.06
N LEU A 394 -3.86 -3.38 5.20
CA LEU A 394 -5.14 -3.97 4.80
C LEU A 394 -4.95 -5.21 3.94
N GLY A 395 -3.95 -5.25 3.07
CA GLY A 395 -3.62 -6.43 2.28
C GLY A 395 -3.25 -7.63 3.16
N TRP A 396 -2.42 -7.44 4.18
CA TRP A 396 -2.09 -8.49 5.13
C TRP A 396 -3.29 -8.95 5.96
N GLN A 397 -4.15 -8.01 6.40
CA GLN A 397 -5.41 -8.35 7.09
C GLN A 397 -6.40 -9.08 6.19
N TYR A 398 -6.49 -8.68 4.90
CA TYR A 398 -7.28 -9.38 3.90
C TYR A 398 -6.89 -10.86 3.78
N VAL A 399 -5.61 -11.12 3.55
CA VAL A 399 -5.10 -12.48 3.38
C VAL A 399 -5.26 -13.31 4.66
N SER A 400 -5.14 -12.66 5.83
CA SER A 400 -5.31 -13.31 7.13
C SER A 400 -6.76 -13.56 7.52
N GLY A 401 -7.74 -13.17 6.70
CA GLY A 401 -9.16 -13.37 6.97
C GLY A 401 -9.71 -12.52 8.10
N SER A 402 -9.21 -11.29 8.27
CA SER A 402 -9.59 -10.40 9.35
C SER A 402 -10.22 -9.07 8.90
N LEU A 403 -10.66 -9.00 7.65
CA LEU A 403 -11.51 -7.94 7.11
C LEU A 403 -12.91 -8.48 6.81
N PRO A 404 -13.97 -7.65 6.84
CA PRO A 404 -15.33 -8.07 6.51
C PRO A 404 -15.48 -8.68 5.11
N ASP A 405 -14.73 -8.15 4.15
CA ASP A 405 -14.65 -8.59 2.75
C ASP A 405 -13.28 -9.23 2.42
N GLY A 406 -12.60 -9.76 3.45
CA GLY A 406 -11.33 -10.48 3.30
C GLY A 406 -11.49 -11.93 2.88
N HIS A 407 -10.36 -12.61 2.67
CA HIS A 407 -10.34 -14.06 2.44
C HIS A 407 -11.01 -14.81 3.58
N GLU A 408 -11.74 -15.85 3.25
CA GLU A 408 -12.23 -16.77 4.28
C GLU A 408 -11.07 -17.32 5.11
N LEU A 409 -11.26 -17.37 6.44
CA LEU A 409 -10.18 -17.68 7.37
C LEU A 409 -9.56 -19.07 7.13
N LYS A 410 -10.43 -20.08 6.85
CA LYS A 410 -10.01 -21.46 6.56
C LYS A 410 -9.64 -21.72 5.09
N ARG A 411 -9.81 -20.74 4.21
CA ARG A 411 -9.42 -20.88 2.80
C ARG A 411 -7.91 -20.97 2.67
N ILE A 412 -7.43 -22.07 2.10
CA ILE A 412 -6.03 -22.28 1.73
C ILE A 412 -5.98 -22.63 0.24
N ASP A 413 -5.21 -21.85 -0.52
CA ASP A 413 -5.04 -22.04 -1.95
C ASP A 413 -3.71 -22.74 -2.22
N SER A 414 -3.70 -23.84 -3.01
CA SER A 414 -2.46 -24.52 -3.38
C SER A 414 -1.58 -23.62 -4.25
N PRO A 415 -0.31 -23.35 -3.87
CA PRO A 415 0.61 -22.58 -4.71
C PRO A 415 0.93 -23.26 -6.05
N GLU A 416 0.83 -24.59 -6.13
CA GLU A 416 0.97 -25.35 -7.36
C GLU A 416 -0.16 -24.99 -8.34
N VAL A 417 -1.43 -25.14 -7.90
CA VAL A 417 -2.61 -24.81 -8.74
C VAL A 417 -2.59 -23.34 -9.16
N GLN A 418 -2.17 -22.46 -8.26
CA GLN A 418 -2.00 -21.04 -8.59
C GLN A 418 -0.87 -20.82 -9.60
N GLY A 419 0.21 -21.62 -9.54
CA GLY A 419 1.28 -21.60 -10.53
C GLY A 419 0.76 -21.97 -11.92
N GLN A 420 0.06 -23.07 -12.04
CA GLN A 420 -0.56 -23.49 -13.30
C GLN A 420 -1.53 -22.43 -13.87
N LYS A 421 -2.23 -21.70 -13.00
CA LYS A 421 -3.20 -20.67 -13.40
C LYS A 421 -2.57 -19.35 -13.83
N TYR A 422 -1.56 -18.85 -13.13
CA TYR A 422 -1.02 -17.49 -13.30
C TYR A 422 0.33 -17.43 -14.01
N ASP A 423 1.02 -18.57 -14.10
CA ASP A 423 2.27 -18.79 -14.84
C ASP A 423 2.18 -20.12 -15.61
N PRO A 424 1.19 -20.27 -16.53
CA PRO A 424 0.89 -21.56 -17.18
C PRO A 424 2.06 -22.12 -17.97
N ASP A 425 2.88 -21.27 -18.53
CA ASP A 425 4.07 -21.67 -19.31
C ASP A 425 5.31 -21.87 -18.44
N GLY A 426 5.27 -21.48 -17.17
CA GLY A 426 6.37 -21.59 -16.23
C GLY A 426 7.52 -20.60 -16.44
N GLU A 427 7.32 -19.57 -17.28
CA GLU A 427 8.36 -18.61 -17.63
C GLU A 427 8.73 -17.71 -16.45
N TYR A 428 7.77 -17.33 -15.61
CA TYR A 428 8.03 -16.57 -14.39
C TYR A 428 8.94 -17.36 -13.43
N VAL A 429 8.62 -18.63 -13.20
CA VAL A 429 9.46 -19.52 -12.38
C VAL A 429 10.84 -19.68 -13.00
N ARG A 430 10.97 -19.91 -14.33
CA ARG A 430 12.26 -20.05 -15.00
C ARG A 430 13.13 -18.81 -14.88
N ASN A 431 12.53 -17.63 -14.94
CA ASN A 431 13.25 -16.37 -14.82
C ASN A 431 13.84 -16.16 -13.42
N TRP A 432 13.10 -16.52 -12.37
CA TRP A 432 13.48 -16.24 -10.99
C TRP A 432 14.11 -17.42 -10.25
N ILE A 433 13.98 -18.64 -10.79
CA ILE A 433 14.56 -19.86 -10.23
C ILE A 433 15.40 -20.55 -11.33
N PRO A 434 16.62 -20.08 -11.59
CA PRO A 434 17.50 -20.66 -12.63
C PRO A 434 17.73 -22.17 -12.45
N GLU A 435 17.67 -22.67 -11.22
CA GLU A 435 17.79 -24.08 -10.88
C GLU A 435 16.73 -24.94 -11.56
N LEU A 436 15.50 -24.39 -11.75
CA LEU A 436 14.36 -25.08 -12.36
C LEU A 436 14.20 -24.77 -13.87
N ALA A 437 15.08 -23.96 -14.46
CA ALA A 437 14.91 -23.46 -15.83
C ALA A 437 14.78 -24.57 -16.91
N ARG A 438 15.33 -25.76 -16.66
CA ARG A 438 15.28 -26.92 -17.57
C ARG A 438 14.18 -27.91 -17.24
N VAL A 439 13.42 -27.69 -16.17
CA VAL A 439 12.29 -28.56 -15.81
C VAL A 439 11.17 -28.34 -16.83
N PRO A 440 10.58 -29.40 -17.38
CA PRO A 440 9.41 -29.27 -18.26
C PRO A 440 8.24 -28.58 -17.57
N THR A 441 7.45 -27.84 -18.34
CA THR A 441 6.32 -27.03 -17.87
C THR A 441 5.34 -27.83 -17.04
N GLU A 442 5.10 -29.11 -17.41
CA GLU A 442 4.25 -30.03 -16.68
C GLU A 442 4.63 -30.17 -15.18
N TRP A 443 5.93 -30.08 -14.85
CA TRP A 443 6.46 -30.32 -13.51
C TRP A 443 6.99 -29.06 -12.81
N ILE A 444 7.00 -27.93 -13.49
CA ILE A 444 7.75 -26.75 -13.01
C ILE A 444 7.16 -26.17 -11.72
N HIS A 445 5.85 -26.32 -11.50
CA HIS A 445 5.15 -25.83 -10.31
C HIS A 445 5.09 -26.85 -9.16
N HIS A 446 5.42 -28.12 -9.41
CA HIS A 446 5.44 -29.20 -8.44
C HIS A 446 6.58 -30.19 -8.71
N PRO A 447 7.84 -29.74 -8.67
CA PRO A 447 9.00 -30.57 -9.06
C PRO A 447 9.20 -31.78 -8.14
N TRP A 448 8.62 -31.81 -6.94
CA TRP A 448 8.70 -32.96 -6.02
C TRP A 448 7.94 -34.20 -6.51
N ASP A 449 6.96 -34.03 -7.40
CA ASP A 449 6.21 -35.14 -8.01
C ASP A 449 6.86 -35.64 -9.31
N ALA A 450 7.84 -34.91 -9.85
CA ALA A 450 8.50 -35.27 -11.09
C ALA A 450 9.36 -36.54 -10.94
N PRO A 451 9.41 -37.39 -11.99
CA PRO A 451 10.30 -38.55 -12.00
C PRO A 451 11.76 -38.17 -11.72
N ARG A 452 12.45 -38.90 -10.84
CA ARG A 452 13.85 -38.62 -10.49
C ARG A 452 14.79 -38.61 -11.69
N THR A 453 14.53 -39.43 -12.71
CA THR A 453 15.28 -39.45 -13.96
C THR A 453 15.16 -38.14 -14.74
N LEU A 454 13.98 -37.52 -14.74
CA LEU A 454 13.70 -36.25 -15.36
C LEU A 454 14.39 -35.12 -14.61
N LEU A 455 14.27 -35.07 -13.29
CA LEU A 455 14.93 -34.07 -12.44
C LEU A 455 16.45 -34.11 -12.66
N LYS A 456 17.03 -35.31 -12.66
CA LYS A 456 18.48 -35.47 -12.91
C LYS A 456 18.86 -35.01 -14.31
N ALA A 457 18.04 -35.28 -15.33
CA ALA A 457 18.30 -34.80 -16.70
C ALA A 457 18.19 -33.27 -16.80
N SER A 458 17.32 -32.64 -16.00
CA SER A 458 17.17 -31.20 -15.87
C SER A 458 18.26 -30.55 -14.98
N GLY A 459 19.10 -31.37 -14.32
CA GLY A 459 20.13 -30.87 -13.40
C GLY A 459 19.60 -30.50 -12.01
N VAL A 460 18.41 -30.99 -11.63
CA VAL A 460 17.77 -30.70 -10.36
C VAL A 460 17.97 -31.86 -9.40
N GLU A 461 18.44 -31.55 -8.19
CA GLU A 461 18.50 -32.47 -7.06
C GLU A 461 17.80 -31.81 -5.86
N LEU A 462 16.58 -32.29 -5.57
CA LEU A 462 15.75 -31.75 -4.49
C LEU A 462 16.44 -32.00 -3.14
N GLY A 463 16.46 -30.96 -2.33
CA GLY A 463 17.17 -30.92 -1.04
C GLY A 463 18.64 -30.49 -1.16
N LEU A 464 19.24 -30.45 -2.38
CA LEU A 464 20.60 -30.00 -2.60
C LEU A 464 20.65 -28.63 -3.29
N ASN A 465 20.26 -28.56 -4.58
CA ASN A 465 20.29 -27.30 -5.33
C ASN A 465 18.95 -26.58 -5.35
N TYR A 466 17.83 -27.31 -5.23
CA TYR A 466 16.51 -26.73 -4.96
C TYR A 466 15.86 -27.43 -3.75
N PRO A 467 15.21 -26.72 -2.83
CA PRO A 467 14.67 -27.32 -1.61
C PRO A 467 13.47 -28.23 -1.90
N GLN A 468 13.25 -29.21 -0.99
CA GLN A 468 11.96 -29.87 -0.86
C GLN A 468 10.94 -28.90 -0.27
N PRO A 469 9.63 -29.09 -0.47
CA PRO A 469 8.59 -28.35 0.26
C PRO A 469 8.83 -28.37 1.76
N ILE A 470 8.90 -27.19 2.39
CA ILE A 470 9.15 -27.08 3.85
C ILE A 470 7.95 -27.55 4.68
N ILE A 471 6.78 -27.68 4.06
CA ILE A 471 5.56 -28.21 4.63
C ILE A 471 4.71 -28.76 3.48
N GLU A 472 4.07 -29.90 3.70
CA GLU A 472 3.14 -30.51 2.74
C GLU A 472 1.78 -29.83 2.77
N PHE A 473 1.09 -29.74 1.62
CA PHE A 473 -0.18 -29.03 1.49
C PHE A 473 -1.26 -29.52 2.46
N ASP A 474 -1.44 -30.85 2.55
CA ASP A 474 -2.45 -31.43 3.44
C ASP A 474 -2.13 -31.18 4.92
N THR A 475 -0.84 -31.29 5.27
CA THR A 475 -0.37 -30.94 6.64
C THR A 475 -0.63 -29.47 6.95
N ALA A 476 -0.37 -28.56 6.01
CA ALA A 476 -0.63 -27.13 6.18
C ALA A 476 -2.12 -26.84 6.37
N ARG A 477 -2.98 -27.52 5.60
CA ARG A 477 -4.45 -27.39 5.71
C ARG A 477 -4.94 -27.85 7.09
N ASP A 478 -4.53 -29.04 7.53
CA ASP A 478 -4.94 -29.58 8.82
C ASP A 478 -4.46 -28.68 9.98
N GLN A 479 -3.22 -28.16 9.90
CA GLN A 479 -2.70 -27.21 10.88
C GLN A 479 -3.46 -25.88 10.89
N LEU A 480 -3.89 -25.38 9.73
CA LEU A 480 -4.70 -24.18 9.64
C LEU A 480 -6.08 -24.38 10.27
N ASP A 481 -6.73 -25.54 9.99
CA ASP A 481 -8.02 -25.89 10.58
C ASP A 481 -7.94 -25.96 12.11
N ASP A 482 -6.92 -26.63 12.65
CA ASP A 482 -6.66 -26.72 14.09
C ASP A 482 -6.42 -25.32 14.70
N ALA A 483 -5.62 -24.48 14.05
CA ALA A 483 -5.32 -23.13 14.52
C ALA A 483 -6.57 -22.25 14.57
N VAL A 484 -7.43 -22.32 13.55
CA VAL A 484 -8.70 -21.58 13.50
C VAL A 484 -9.68 -22.09 14.55
N ASP A 485 -9.79 -23.40 14.75
CA ASP A 485 -10.66 -23.96 15.77
C ASP A 485 -10.19 -23.60 17.19
N MET A 486 -8.89 -23.63 17.44
CA MET A 486 -8.28 -23.13 18.69
C MET A 486 -8.60 -21.64 18.91
N MET A 487 -8.42 -20.80 17.90
CA MET A 487 -8.74 -19.38 17.96
C MET A 487 -10.19 -19.13 18.39
N TRP A 488 -11.13 -19.85 17.77
CA TRP A 488 -12.55 -19.71 18.12
C TRP A 488 -12.88 -20.24 19.50
N GLN A 489 -12.18 -21.28 19.98
CA GLN A 489 -12.33 -21.78 21.35
C GLN A 489 -11.87 -20.73 22.36
N LEU A 490 -10.69 -20.12 22.13
CA LEU A 490 -10.13 -19.06 22.97
C LEU A 490 -11.00 -17.80 22.96
N ASP A 491 -11.53 -17.39 21.81
CA ASP A 491 -12.44 -16.24 21.70
C ASP A 491 -13.72 -16.48 22.51
N ARG A 492 -14.33 -17.67 22.39
CA ARG A 492 -15.51 -18.04 23.21
C ARG A 492 -15.20 -18.04 24.70
N ALA A 493 -14.06 -18.61 25.11
CA ALA A 493 -13.63 -18.63 26.51
C ALA A 493 -13.43 -17.21 27.06
N SER A 494 -12.79 -16.33 26.29
CA SER A 494 -12.59 -14.91 26.62
C SER A 494 -13.94 -14.19 26.81
N ARG A 495 -14.90 -14.39 25.88
CA ARG A 495 -16.25 -13.79 26.02
C ARG A 495 -17.00 -14.28 27.27
N VAL A 496 -16.88 -15.55 27.60
CA VAL A 496 -17.49 -16.11 28.83
C VAL A 496 -16.85 -15.51 30.08
N ALA A 497 -15.51 -15.41 30.11
CA ALA A 497 -14.78 -14.80 31.22
C ALA A 497 -15.20 -13.34 31.43
N LYS A 498 -15.38 -12.57 30.36
CA LYS A 498 -15.90 -11.19 30.40
C LYS A 498 -17.28 -11.09 31.02
N LEU A 499 -18.18 -11.98 30.59
CA LEU A 499 -19.56 -12.01 31.09
C LEU A 499 -19.62 -12.44 32.55
N SER A 500 -18.67 -13.23 33.06
CA SER A 500 -18.60 -13.70 34.45
C SER A 500 -17.85 -12.76 35.41
N GLY A 501 -17.35 -11.61 34.94
CA GLY A 501 -16.64 -10.63 35.79
C GLY A 501 -15.26 -11.07 36.29
N LEU A 502 -14.67 -12.11 35.70
CA LEU A 502 -13.36 -12.67 36.07
C LEU A 502 -12.15 -11.99 35.36
N GLU A 503 -12.35 -10.83 34.72
CA GLU A 503 -11.40 -10.28 33.74
C GLU A 503 -10.21 -9.49 34.29
N GLU A 504 -10.14 -9.16 35.58
CA GLU A 504 -9.08 -8.24 36.04
C GLU A 504 -7.67 -8.85 36.16
N VAL A 505 -7.49 -10.17 36.07
CA VAL A 505 -6.19 -10.80 36.42
C VAL A 505 -5.43 -11.39 35.24
N VAL A 506 -6.06 -11.63 34.09
CA VAL A 506 -5.41 -12.37 32.97
C VAL A 506 -4.99 -11.46 31.80
N ALA A 507 -5.52 -10.26 31.71
CA ALA A 507 -5.32 -9.40 30.56
C ALA A 507 -3.91 -8.78 30.46
N ASP A 508 -3.24 -8.49 31.59
CA ASP A 508 -1.96 -7.77 31.60
C ASP A 508 -0.74 -8.64 31.26
N ASN A 509 -0.81 -9.95 31.40
CA ASN A 509 0.35 -10.83 31.18
C ASN A 509 0.46 -11.41 29.76
N LEU A 510 -0.59 -11.33 28.94
CA LEU A 510 -0.59 -11.83 27.56
C LEU A 510 -0.40 -10.73 26.50
N ILE A 511 -0.56 -9.46 26.89
CA ILE A 511 -0.44 -8.29 25.98
C ILE A 511 1.03 -7.93 25.70
N SER A 512 1.97 -8.41 26.51
CA SER A 512 3.39 -8.02 26.45
C SER A 512 4.20 -8.60 25.28
N LEU A 513 3.64 -9.49 24.47
CA LEU A 513 4.39 -10.16 23.39
C LEU A 513 4.06 -9.65 21.97
N ASN A 514 3.08 -8.78 21.78
CA ASN A 514 2.62 -8.34 20.45
C ASN A 514 2.49 -6.82 20.27
N THR A 515 2.96 -6.00 21.20
CA THR A 515 2.90 -4.53 21.00
C THR A 515 4.17 -4.04 20.32
N LEU A 516 4.06 -3.78 19.04
CA LEU A 516 4.85 -2.74 18.41
C LEU A 516 4.45 -1.44 19.11
N ASP A 517 5.41 -0.73 19.72
CA ASP A 517 5.17 0.56 20.40
C ASP A 517 4.74 1.64 19.38
N ILE A 518 3.47 1.62 19.00
CA ILE A 518 2.86 2.73 18.27
C ILE A 518 2.35 3.73 19.32
N PRO A 519 2.69 5.02 19.23
CA PRO A 519 2.14 6.03 20.13
C PRO A 519 0.61 6.00 20.08
N LYS A 520 -0.06 5.82 21.22
CA LYS A 520 -1.52 5.88 21.31
C LYS A 520 -1.98 7.27 20.88
N VAL A 521 -2.51 7.35 19.67
CA VAL A 521 -3.07 8.59 19.12
C VAL A 521 -4.56 8.64 19.46
N ILE A 522 -4.91 9.48 20.40
CA ILE A 522 -6.33 9.83 20.66
C ILE A 522 -6.64 11.04 19.78
N VAL A 523 -7.18 10.81 18.59
CA VAL A 523 -7.74 11.89 17.76
C VAL A 523 -9.12 12.21 18.34
N LYS A 524 -9.25 13.36 19.03
CA LYS A 524 -10.56 13.90 19.40
C LYS A 524 -11.20 14.51 18.16
N GLU A 525 -12.47 14.24 17.93
CA GLU A 525 -13.28 14.68 16.78
C GLU A 525 -13.32 16.22 16.55
N GLU A 526 -12.82 17.03 17.49
CA GLU A 526 -12.90 18.50 17.44
C GLU A 526 -11.87 19.16 16.47
N VAL A 527 -10.98 18.40 15.81
CA VAL A 527 -9.84 18.96 15.09
C VAL A 527 -10.13 19.32 13.62
N PHE A 528 -11.22 18.85 13.02
CA PHE A 528 -11.45 18.97 11.58
C PHE A 528 -12.65 19.81 11.14
N CYS A 529 -13.44 20.38 12.04
CA CYS A 529 -14.57 21.26 11.68
C CYS A 529 -14.23 22.74 11.83
N SER A 530 -13.43 23.31 10.93
CA SER A 530 -13.47 24.77 10.71
C SER A 530 -12.72 25.16 9.43
N SER A 531 -13.39 25.10 8.30
CA SER A 531 -13.19 26.03 7.18
C SER A 531 -14.32 25.92 6.17
N SER A 532 -15.51 26.40 6.53
CA SER A 532 -16.45 26.98 5.59
C SER A 532 -17.31 28.00 6.33
N SER A 533 -16.86 29.25 6.26
CA SER A 533 -17.66 30.41 6.67
C SER A 533 -18.74 30.64 5.62
N LEU A 534 -19.98 30.42 6.00
CA LEU A 534 -21.12 31.14 5.41
C LEU A 534 -22.02 31.60 6.55
N ASP A 535 -22.12 32.92 6.65
CA ASP A 535 -22.98 33.69 7.55
C ASP A 535 -24.41 33.15 7.59
N GLN A 536 -24.91 32.85 8.77
CA GLN A 536 -26.30 33.17 9.14
C GLN A 536 -26.46 33.35 10.65
N LYS A 537 -27.19 34.39 10.96
CA LYS A 537 -27.46 35.06 12.25
C LYS A 537 -28.10 34.16 13.33
N VAL A 538 -27.64 34.46 14.55
CA VAL A 538 -28.10 34.07 15.87
C VAL A 538 -29.59 34.49 16.13
N PRO A 539 -30.30 33.84 17.12
CA PRO A 539 -30.53 34.60 18.33
C PRO A 539 -30.20 33.87 19.65
N SER A 540 -29.74 34.70 20.55
CA SER A 540 -29.38 34.46 21.95
C SER A 540 -30.56 34.05 22.85
N LEU A 541 -30.29 33.23 23.88
CA LEU A 541 -31.01 33.26 25.15
C LEU A 541 -30.17 32.76 26.33
N HIS A 542 -29.84 33.64 27.14
CA HIS A 542 -29.72 33.85 28.59
C HIS A 542 -29.62 32.69 29.57
N ASN A 543 -28.57 32.80 30.42
CA ASN A 543 -28.53 32.69 31.91
C ASN A 543 -28.86 31.37 32.64
N MET A 544 -27.86 30.85 33.39
CA MET A 544 -27.87 30.83 34.85
C MET A 544 -26.59 30.26 35.46
N LYS A 545 -25.91 31.11 36.19
CA LYS A 545 -25.24 31.12 37.48
C LYS A 545 -24.75 29.84 38.18
N ASP A 546 -23.46 29.94 38.53
CA ASP A 546 -22.81 29.77 39.85
C ASP A 546 -22.99 28.50 40.69
N SER A 547 -21.85 27.85 40.94
CA SER A 547 -21.32 27.79 42.33
C SER A 547 -19.88 27.20 42.38
N SER A 548 -19.07 27.94 43.03
CA SER A 548 -17.68 27.73 43.43
C SER A 548 -17.50 26.60 44.46
N ILE A 549 -16.38 25.88 44.43
CA ILE A 549 -15.62 25.50 45.64
C ILE A 549 -14.14 25.33 45.31
N LYS A 550 -13.33 26.13 45.98
CA LYS A 550 -11.87 26.11 46.04
C LYS A 550 -11.38 24.93 46.87
N LYS A 551 -10.22 24.35 46.53
CA LYS A 551 -9.14 24.07 47.49
C LYS A 551 -7.79 23.87 46.79
N LYS A 552 -6.82 24.59 47.30
CA LYS A 552 -5.42 24.64 46.95
C LYS A 552 -4.57 23.77 47.92
N PRO A 553 -3.21 23.73 47.84
CA PRO A 553 -2.37 22.55 47.65
C PRO A 553 -1.53 22.21 48.89
N LYS A 554 -0.74 21.14 48.80
CA LYS A 554 0.41 20.95 49.72
C LYS A 554 1.62 20.42 48.97
N ASP A 555 2.68 21.18 49.05
CA ASP A 555 4.07 20.86 48.75
C ASP A 555 4.62 19.75 49.64
N VAL A 556 5.48 18.91 49.11
CA VAL A 556 6.67 18.37 49.84
C VAL A 556 7.82 18.13 48.90
N SER A 557 8.90 18.78 49.22
CA SER A 557 10.25 18.72 48.64
C SER A 557 10.98 17.42 48.97
N GLY A 558 11.95 17.03 48.10
CA GLY A 558 12.95 16.06 48.55
C GLY A 558 13.89 15.49 47.48
N LYS A 559 14.98 16.22 47.26
CA LYS A 559 16.40 15.81 47.02
C LYS A 559 16.79 14.90 45.83
N ARG A 560 17.74 15.48 45.09
CA ARG A 560 18.74 14.93 44.17
C ARG A 560 19.51 13.72 44.69
N SER A 561 19.88 12.83 43.79
CA SER A 561 21.27 12.32 43.70
C SER A 561 21.54 11.76 42.29
N ASP A 562 22.64 12.24 41.73
CA ASP A 562 23.25 11.82 40.47
C ASP A 562 23.69 10.35 40.52
N LEU A 563 23.57 9.65 39.41
CA LEU A 563 24.56 8.62 39.03
C LEU A 563 24.42 8.31 37.51
N VAL A 564 25.52 8.60 36.83
CA VAL A 564 25.85 8.23 35.46
C VAL A 564 26.09 6.73 35.41
N GLY A 565 25.50 6.05 34.41
CA GLY A 565 25.76 4.63 34.16
C GLY A 565 25.35 4.24 32.75
N SER A 566 26.35 4.14 31.88
CA SER A 566 26.26 3.56 30.54
C SER A 566 25.85 2.08 30.63
N CYS A 567 24.87 1.63 29.84
CA CYS A 567 24.67 0.20 29.55
C CYS A 567 24.19 -0.03 28.12
N SER A 568 25.00 -0.77 27.40
CA SER A 568 24.71 -1.42 26.13
C SER A 568 23.62 -2.47 26.27
N PRO A 569 22.88 -2.81 25.20
CA PRO A 569 21.85 -3.83 25.25
C PRO A 569 22.47 -5.23 25.06
N MET A 570 22.31 -6.08 26.04
CA MET A 570 22.55 -7.53 25.92
C MET A 570 21.37 -8.32 26.47
N ASN A 571 20.88 -9.21 25.62
CA ASN A 571 20.23 -10.50 25.89
C ASN A 571 19.31 -10.64 27.11
N ILE A 572 18.03 -10.81 26.85
CA ILE A 572 17.14 -11.61 27.69
C ILE A 572 16.43 -12.63 26.80
N LEU A 573 17.06 -13.80 26.73
CA LEU A 573 16.45 -15.07 26.35
C LEU A 573 16.90 -16.02 27.46
N GLU A 574 16.02 -16.32 28.41
CA GLU A 574 15.95 -17.63 29.12
C GLU A 574 14.87 -17.62 30.19
N LYS A 575 14.02 -18.66 30.10
CA LYS A 575 13.22 -19.30 31.14
C LYS A 575 11.81 -18.81 31.41
N SER A 576 10.86 -19.55 30.85
CA SER A 576 9.82 -20.19 31.68
C SER A 576 9.22 -21.39 30.96
N LYS A 577 9.63 -22.60 31.38
CA LYS A 577 8.83 -23.81 31.23
C LYS A 577 7.66 -23.68 32.20
N ILE A 578 6.44 -23.79 31.71
CA ILE A 578 5.25 -24.04 32.52
C ILE A 578 4.64 -25.34 32.02
N ASP A 579 4.53 -26.30 32.93
CA ASP A 579 3.96 -27.63 32.76
C ASP A 579 2.52 -27.57 32.30
N VAL A 580 2.24 -28.31 31.22
CA VAL A 580 0.90 -28.61 30.73
C VAL A 580 0.51 -30.00 31.30
N ASP A 581 -0.02 -29.99 32.52
CA ASP A 581 -0.80 -31.10 33.06
C ASP A 581 -1.89 -30.51 33.95
N LEU A 582 -3.09 -30.41 33.40
CA LEU A 582 -4.40 -30.38 34.10
C LEU A 582 -5.49 -29.93 33.16
N LEU A 583 -6.03 -30.85 32.39
CA LEU A 583 -7.42 -30.76 31.86
C LEU A 583 -7.73 -32.04 31.06
N SER A 584 -7.83 -33.13 31.80
CA SER A 584 -8.56 -34.32 31.35
C SER A 584 -9.64 -34.62 32.38
N THR A 585 -10.83 -34.11 32.16
CA THR A 585 -12.09 -34.75 32.56
C THR A 585 -13.25 -33.77 32.39
N ALA A 586 -14.02 -33.96 31.35
CA ALA A 586 -15.49 -33.83 31.37
C ALA A 586 -16.06 -34.33 30.03
N LYS A 587 -16.74 -35.45 30.13
CA LYS A 587 -17.49 -36.09 29.03
C LYS A 587 -18.84 -35.45 28.80
N SER A 588 -19.18 -35.32 27.52
CA SER A 588 -20.47 -35.54 26.85
C SER A 588 -21.75 -34.93 27.40
N SER A 589 -22.44 -34.11 26.60
CA SER A 589 -23.84 -34.35 26.21
C SER A 589 -24.32 -33.46 25.03
N SER A 590 -24.69 -34.18 23.99
CA SER A 590 -25.76 -33.98 22.97
C SER A 590 -26.10 -32.59 22.39
N ALA A 591 -25.85 -32.59 21.11
CA ALA A 591 -26.49 -31.93 19.97
C ALA A 591 -27.86 -31.26 20.09
N ARG A 592 -27.95 -30.03 19.58
CA ARG A 592 -29.08 -29.58 18.74
C ARG A 592 -28.57 -28.59 17.68
N LYS A 593 -28.64 -29.03 16.42
CA LYS A 593 -28.44 -28.20 15.22
C LYS A 593 -29.57 -27.15 15.13
N ARG A 594 -29.22 -25.89 14.96
CA ARG A 594 -30.05 -24.90 14.28
C ARG A 594 -29.21 -24.25 13.20
N SER A 595 -29.63 -24.46 11.97
CA SER A 595 -29.14 -23.84 10.76
C SER A 595 -29.48 -22.35 10.79
N ILE A 596 -28.48 -21.51 10.68
CA ILE A 596 -28.63 -20.10 10.32
C ILE A 596 -28.00 -19.98 8.92
N SER A 597 -28.83 -19.60 7.95
CA SER A 597 -28.42 -19.29 6.59
C SER A 597 -27.61 -18.01 6.57
N GLU A 598 -26.34 -18.10 6.30
CA GLU A 598 -25.48 -16.95 6.00
C GLU A 598 -25.50 -16.71 4.48
N SER A 599 -26.00 -15.54 4.10
CA SER A 599 -25.81 -14.99 2.77
C SER A 599 -24.44 -14.31 2.76
N GLN A 600 -23.47 -14.93 2.10
CA GLN A 600 -22.12 -14.39 1.94
C GLN A 600 -22.00 -13.71 0.58
N CYS A 601 -21.67 -12.42 0.60
CA CYS A 601 -21.07 -11.72 -0.52
C CYS A 601 -19.71 -11.20 -0.05
N ALA A 602 -18.66 -11.98 -0.24
CA ALA A 602 -17.30 -11.57 0.06
C ALA A 602 -16.61 -11.07 -1.21
N VAL A 603 -16.13 -9.83 -1.17
CA VAL A 603 -15.39 -9.21 -2.27
C VAL A 603 -13.92 -9.03 -1.87
N PRO A 604 -12.96 -9.49 -2.68
CA PRO A 604 -11.53 -9.47 -2.35
C PRO A 604 -10.85 -8.10 -2.44
N ILE A 605 -9.96 -7.81 -1.50
CA ILE A 605 -9.08 -6.63 -1.47
C ILE A 605 -7.64 -7.03 -1.82
N CYS A 606 -6.91 -6.18 -2.51
CA CYS A 606 -5.52 -6.40 -2.90
C CYS A 606 -4.54 -5.51 -2.13
N PHE A 607 -3.24 -5.89 -2.11
CA PHE A 607 -2.15 -5.05 -1.63
C PHE A 607 -1.94 -3.81 -2.52
N SER A 608 -1.22 -2.85 -2.04
CA SER A 608 -0.87 -1.51 -2.53
C SER A 608 -1.30 -1.04 -3.94
N SER A 609 -1.36 -1.88 -4.95
CA SER A 609 -1.80 -1.51 -6.30
C SER A 609 -3.20 -2.02 -6.67
N GLY A 610 -3.97 -2.48 -5.69
CA GLY A 610 -5.38 -2.84 -5.73
C GLY A 610 -5.85 -3.67 -6.93
N CYS A 611 -6.04 -4.97 -6.76
CA CYS A 611 -6.73 -5.83 -7.73
C CYS A 611 -7.74 -6.71 -7.01
N THR A 612 -8.90 -6.87 -7.55
CA THR A 612 -9.90 -7.81 -7.05
C THR A 612 -9.89 -9.08 -7.89
N ASP A 613 -10.14 -10.19 -7.26
CA ASP A 613 -10.25 -11.48 -7.91
C ASP A 613 -11.72 -11.76 -8.26
N PRO A 614 -12.12 -11.75 -9.53
CA PRO A 614 -13.49 -12.07 -9.92
C PRO A 614 -13.78 -13.58 -9.99
N CYS A 615 -12.87 -14.44 -9.48
CA CYS A 615 -12.94 -15.90 -9.69
C CYS A 615 -14.09 -16.63 -8.99
N GLN A 616 -15.11 -15.98 -8.47
CA GLN A 616 -16.26 -16.67 -7.87
C GLN A 616 -17.54 -16.74 -8.75
N GLU A 617 -17.56 -16.08 -9.93
CA GLU A 617 -18.79 -16.05 -10.76
C GLU A 617 -18.82 -16.98 -11.97
N TYR A 618 -17.75 -17.77 -12.25
CA TYR A 618 -17.73 -18.60 -13.48
C TYR A 618 -17.82 -20.11 -13.29
N ASP A 619 -17.98 -20.64 -12.08
CA ASP A 619 -18.12 -22.09 -11.87
C ASP A 619 -19.59 -22.59 -11.73
N SER A 620 -20.60 -21.77 -12.05
CA SER A 620 -22.01 -22.20 -11.93
C SER A 620 -22.83 -22.21 -13.23
N VAL A 621 -22.19 -22.16 -14.41
CA VAL A 621 -22.92 -22.27 -15.69
C VAL A 621 -22.29 -23.37 -16.57
N ASP A 622 -22.34 -24.59 -16.12
CA ASP A 622 -22.27 -25.78 -16.98
C ASP A 622 -22.87 -26.99 -16.27
N GLN A 623 -24.17 -27.01 -16.13
CA GLN A 623 -24.99 -28.23 -16.05
C GLN A 623 -26.46 -27.82 -16.16
N ASN A 624 -26.94 -27.74 -17.37
CA ASN A 624 -28.29 -28.16 -17.79
C ASN A 624 -28.63 -27.59 -19.16
N TYR A 625 -28.34 -28.32 -20.21
CA TYR A 625 -29.19 -28.32 -21.41
C TYR A 625 -29.07 -29.67 -22.09
N SER A 626 -30.01 -30.53 -21.80
CA SER A 626 -30.41 -31.61 -22.68
C SER A 626 -31.90 -31.43 -23.03
N ASN A 627 -32.16 -31.47 -24.35
CA ASN A 627 -33.42 -31.74 -25.02
C ASN A 627 -34.52 -30.66 -25.04
N THR A 628 -34.69 -30.01 -26.20
CA THR A 628 -35.85 -30.28 -27.07
C THR A 628 -35.69 -29.60 -28.42
N SER A 629 -36.01 -30.38 -29.45
CA SER A 629 -36.11 -30.07 -30.86
C SER A 629 -37.30 -29.14 -31.19
N HIS A 630 -37.15 -28.22 -32.18
CA HIS A 630 -37.96 -28.11 -33.41
C HIS A 630 -37.71 -26.74 -34.12
N SER A 631 -37.26 -26.89 -35.39
CA SER A 631 -37.76 -26.31 -36.68
C SER A 631 -38.20 -24.85 -36.71
N ASP A 632 -37.63 -24.02 -37.55
CA ASP A 632 -37.92 -23.70 -38.94
C ASP A 632 -37.23 -22.43 -39.43
N HIS A 633 -36.82 -22.46 -40.67
CA HIS A 633 -36.19 -21.44 -41.54
C HIS A 633 -37.14 -20.30 -41.97
N PRO A 634 -36.76 -19.44 -42.92
CA PRO A 634 -35.65 -18.44 -43.06
C PRO A 634 -36.17 -17.05 -43.56
N CYS A 635 -35.31 -16.04 -43.60
CA CYS A 635 -35.42 -15.02 -44.69
C CYS A 635 -34.07 -14.34 -44.92
N GLN A 636 -33.65 -14.48 -46.15
CA GLN A 636 -32.59 -13.72 -46.82
C GLN A 636 -33.06 -12.30 -47.17
N GLU A 637 -32.20 -11.33 -47.16
CA GLU A 637 -32.13 -10.33 -48.21
C GLU A 637 -30.71 -9.74 -48.33
N THR A 638 -30.21 -9.86 -49.54
CA THR A 638 -28.99 -9.37 -50.14
C THR A 638 -29.17 -7.95 -50.60
N TYR A 639 -28.14 -7.09 -50.49
CA TYR A 639 -27.85 -6.06 -51.47
C TYR A 639 -26.35 -5.86 -51.69
N GLN A 640 -25.94 -6.01 -52.95
CA GLN A 640 -24.62 -5.72 -53.53
C GLN A 640 -24.51 -4.30 -54.05
N ILE A 641 -23.27 -3.95 -54.47
CA ILE A 641 -22.81 -2.90 -55.42
C ILE A 641 -22.25 -1.66 -54.73
N GLY A 642 -21.04 -1.17 -54.99
CA GLY A 642 -20.23 -1.18 -56.17
C GLY A 642 -18.85 -0.55 -55.94
N GLU A 643 -17.92 -0.98 -56.72
CA GLU A 643 -16.55 -0.53 -56.90
C GLU A 643 -16.41 0.91 -57.38
N LYS A 644 -15.31 1.60 -56.99
CA LYS A 644 -14.50 2.40 -57.93
C LYS A 644 -13.08 2.60 -57.40
N LYS A 645 -12.15 2.23 -58.23
CA LYS A 645 -10.72 2.54 -58.24
C LYS A 645 -10.48 4.01 -58.57
N GLU A 646 -9.39 4.57 -58.04
CA GLU A 646 -8.47 5.41 -58.80
C GLU A 646 -7.09 5.39 -58.09
N GLU A 647 -6.08 5.00 -58.90
CA GLU A 647 -4.65 5.05 -58.72
C GLU A 647 -4.16 6.49 -58.91
N GLU A 648 -3.12 6.88 -58.19
CA GLU A 648 -2.00 7.69 -58.76
C GLU A 648 -0.77 7.60 -57.87
N ASP A 649 0.32 7.21 -58.55
CA ASP A 649 1.71 7.15 -58.14
C ASP A 649 2.30 8.51 -57.75
N PHE A 650 3.31 8.55 -56.89
CA PHE A 650 4.59 9.22 -57.18
C PHE A 650 5.74 8.75 -56.28
N ASP A 651 6.79 8.40 -56.93
CA ASP A 651 8.15 8.01 -56.47
C ASP A 651 8.90 9.12 -55.70
N ALA A 652 9.79 8.79 -54.78
CA ALA A 652 11.23 8.79 -54.93
C ALA A 652 12.02 8.86 -53.59
N GLN A 653 12.78 7.84 -53.35
CA GLN A 653 14.23 7.79 -53.02
C GLN A 653 14.81 8.55 -51.84
N SER A 654 15.38 7.80 -50.96
CA SER A 654 16.78 7.62 -50.51
C SER A 654 17.02 8.19 -49.12
N SER A 655 17.75 7.61 -48.20
CA SER A 655 18.82 6.63 -48.13
C SER A 655 19.13 6.33 -46.68
N LEU A 656 19.41 5.06 -46.38
CA LEU A 656 20.51 4.50 -45.58
C LEU A 656 20.87 5.13 -44.23
N GLU A 657 20.76 4.39 -43.19
CA GLU A 657 21.70 3.72 -42.27
C GLU A 657 20.94 3.42 -40.95
N GLY A 658 20.75 2.26 -40.44
CA GLY A 658 21.71 1.22 -40.14
C GLY A 658 22.05 1.25 -38.66
N SER A 659 21.25 0.57 -37.79
CA SER A 659 21.85 -0.02 -36.60
C SER A 659 20.94 -1.11 -36.03
N ARG A 660 21.53 -2.27 -35.89
CA ARG A 660 20.95 -3.53 -35.44
C ARG A 660 20.72 -3.54 -33.93
N PRO A 661 19.81 -4.34 -33.44
CA PRO A 661 19.58 -4.50 -31.99
C PRO A 661 20.64 -5.39 -31.34
N CYS A 662 21.10 -4.98 -30.18
CA CYS A 662 22.06 -5.71 -29.36
C CYS A 662 21.38 -6.89 -28.67
N LYS A 663 21.85 -8.09 -28.92
CA LYS A 663 21.50 -9.31 -28.20
C LYS A 663 22.10 -9.26 -26.80
N LYS A 664 21.29 -9.61 -25.81
CA LYS A 664 21.69 -9.93 -24.45
C LYS A 664 22.50 -11.24 -24.46
N THR A 665 23.65 -11.24 -23.81
CA THR A 665 24.29 -12.43 -23.25
C THR A 665 24.85 -12.08 -21.88
N ALA A 666 24.55 -13.00 -20.95
CA ALA A 666 25.02 -13.24 -19.59
C ALA A 666 24.59 -12.26 -18.52
#